data_c79781d04e653e0471cb5ab52b1454e1
#
_entry.id   c79781d04e653e0471cb5ab52b1454e1
#
_cell.length_a   1.000
_cell.length_b   1.000
_cell.length_c   1.000
_cell.angle_alpha   90.00
_cell.angle_beta   90.00
_cell.angle_gamma   90.00
#
_symmetry.space_group_name_H-M   'P 1'
#
loop_
_entity.id
_entity.type
_entity.pdbx_description
1 polymer ?
#
loop_
_entity_poly.entity_id
_entity_poly.type
_entity_poly.pdbx_seq_one_letter_code
_entity_poly.pdbx_strand_id
1 'polypeptide(L)'
;MKKKRWIISERNDVCAQGLSASLNIPRLAATVITARGVVDAEGAKAALDSSIANISDPFLLQDMDKAIAVIDEAIQKGERIAVYGDYDVDGVTATCIMIRYLRSRGADCTYYIPDRLGEGYGLNLQAIKTLYDDGCRLLITVDSGITAVEEAEYAASIGLKLIITDHHECKEILPAACAVVNPRREGSQYPFKELAGVGVAFKLICAMEKDTPVEEMLDRYADVVAVGTIADVMPLREENRTIVSYGLKKLPYTKNLGLRALMSKLGLDSKPITANSVSFVMAPRINAAGRLGVASSAARMFLTDDWSEAASLADQLCELNRIRQEEENGIFTEITEHLKDHPELTRKKILVLWGEDWHNGVIGIVSSRLSDRYGMPCILISLTGDSGKGSGRSIKGFNLYAALEKNAHLLEKYGGHELAVGLSLDRSNLEQLRDALEKYADEYSDASDTAPYINVDCVVSPQELTVAEVQGLSVLEPFGMGNSQPVFAMTGMRVEEITPISHERHIKLLLSKNGMFFYSFVFGMGMKSCPFVKDDLLDIVFSAEINSYRGRNSVQLVINDLKWSEREETFDADSFAAYLAFASNRDISCEMAAHLSPTKNELVAVFRHIKANAENGTLMDGARSIYRKIRYESNNSLSLGRFLVCMDIFSEFSIFNYNLLDDDILINILNYSGKADINGSVALKRLTELRQR
;
A
#
# COMPACT_ATOMS: atom_id res chain seq x y z
N MET A 1 16.63 5.28 1.75
CA MET A 1 15.27 5.16 2.32
C MET A 1 15.25 5.83 3.68
N LYS A 2 14.25 6.69 3.98
CA LYS A 2 14.10 7.25 5.34
C LYS A 2 13.90 6.08 6.33
N LYS A 3 14.62 6.10 7.47
CA LYS A 3 14.46 5.10 8.53
C LYS A 3 13.02 5.12 9.04
N LYS A 4 12.33 3.98 9.01
CA LYS A 4 10.98 3.86 9.57
C LYS A 4 11.06 3.74 11.09
N ARG A 5 10.13 4.36 11.78
CA ARG A 5 9.98 4.20 13.23
C ARG A 5 9.12 2.96 13.50
N TRP A 6 9.62 2.05 14.34
CA TRP A 6 8.83 0.88 14.78
C TRP A 6 8.05 1.23 16.03
N ILE A 7 6.73 1.12 15.96
CA ILE A 7 5.84 1.28 17.10
C ILE A 7 5.44 -0.12 17.53
N ILE A 8 6.06 -0.59 18.61
CA ILE A 8 5.87 -1.95 19.12
C ILE A 8 4.83 -1.88 20.23
N SER A 9 3.74 -2.67 20.09
CA SER A 9 2.72 -2.78 21.11
C SER A 9 3.24 -3.54 22.33
N GLU A 10 2.75 -3.19 23.49
CA GLU A 10 3.09 -3.85 24.74
C GLU A 10 2.53 -5.28 24.76
N ARG A 11 3.34 -6.23 25.14
CA ARG A 11 2.99 -7.65 25.19
C ARG A 11 2.44 -8.03 26.57
N ASN A 12 1.25 -8.66 26.59
CA ASN A 12 0.63 -9.18 27.80
C ASN A 12 0.52 -10.72 27.76
N ASP A 13 1.58 -11.40 28.17
CA ASP A 13 1.67 -12.87 28.12
C ASP A 13 0.66 -13.58 29.01
N VAL A 14 0.29 -13.01 30.15
CA VAL A 14 -0.69 -13.60 31.08
C VAL A 14 -2.07 -13.60 30.45
N CYS A 15 -2.47 -12.45 29.90
CA CYS A 15 -3.75 -12.31 29.21
C CYS A 15 -3.80 -13.22 27.96
N ALA A 16 -2.74 -13.23 27.15
CA ALA A 16 -2.67 -14.08 25.95
C ALA A 16 -2.79 -15.58 26.29
N GLN A 17 -2.19 -16.03 27.39
CA GLN A 17 -2.33 -17.40 27.86
C GLN A 17 -3.76 -17.72 28.28
N GLY A 18 -4.40 -16.80 29.01
CA GLY A 18 -5.81 -16.94 29.42
C GLY A 18 -6.76 -17.03 28.24
N LEU A 19 -6.60 -16.13 27.23
CA LEU A 19 -7.40 -16.13 26.01
C LEU A 19 -7.15 -17.41 25.18
N SER A 20 -5.91 -17.81 25.00
CA SER A 20 -5.57 -19.06 24.28
C SER A 20 -6.27 -20.27 24.89
N ALA A 21 -6.24 -20.40 26.22
CA ALA A 21 -6.88 -21.52 26.93
C ALA A 21 -8.41 -21.46 26.86
N SER A 22 -9.00 -20.26 27.07
CA SER A 22 -10.47 -20.11 27.13
C SER A 22 -11.15 -20.23 25.77
N LEU A 23 -10.48 -19.80 24.71
CA LEU A 23 -11.01 -19.83 23.34
C LEU A 23 -10.47 -20.99 22.50
N ASN A 24 -9.55 -21.77 23.03
CA ASN A 24 -8.87 -22.86 22.31
C ASN A 24 -8.22 -22.38 20.99
N ILE A 25 -7.55 -21.24 21.04
CA ILE A 25 -6.82 -20.65 19.90
C ILE A 25 -5.31 -20.72 20.12
N PRO A 26 -4.48 -20.72 19.06
CA PRO A 26 -3.04 -20.69 19.17
C PRO A 26 -2.55 -19.49 20.00
N ARG A 27 -1.48 -19.73 20.77
CA ARG A 27 -0.95 -18.70 21.68
C ARG A 27 -0.46 -17.46 20.93
N LEU A 28 0.16 -17.63 19.78
CA LEU A 28 0.62 -16.51 18.96
C LEU A 28 -0.55 -15.64 18.48
N ALA A 29 -1.68 -16.27 18.08
CA ALA A 29 -2.90 -15.54 17.72
C ALA A 29 -3.47 -14.77 18.92
N ALA A 30 -3.54 -15.40 20.11
CA ALA A 30 -3.96 -14.73 21.34
C ALA A 30 -3.05 -13.55 21.71
N THR A 31 -1.73 -13.68 21.49
CA THR A 31 -0.77 -12.59 21.70
C THR A 31 -1.04 -11.41 20.78
N VAL A 32 -1.34 -11.66 19.51
CA VAL A 32 -1.72 -10.59 18.56
C VAL A 32 -3.01 -9.90 18.99
N ILE A 33 -4.04 -10.65 19.39
CA ILE A 33 -5.32 -10.10 19.86
C ILE A 33 -5.10 -9.16 21.08
N THR A 34 -4.31 -9.61 22.05
CA THR A 34 -4.05 -8.81 23.25
C THR A 34 -3.20 -7.57 22.96
N ALA A 35 -2.22 -7.70 22.06
CA ALA A 35 -1.39 -6.58 21.61
C ALA A 35 -2.20 -5.49 20.86
N ARG A 36 -3.34 -5.89 20.26
CA ARG A 36 -4.31 -4.99 19.62
C ARG A 36 -5.34 -4.40 20.59
N GLY A 37 -5.17 -4.63 21.89
CA GLY A 37 -5.97 -4.01 22.95
C GLY A 37 -7.20 -4.82 23.40
N VAL A 38 -7.42 -6.04 22.88
CA VAL A 38 -8.51 -6.91 23.29
C VAL A 38 -8.05 -7.86 24.39
N VAL A 39 -8.49 -7.62 25.62
CA VAL A 39 -7.94 -8.28 26.82
C VAL A 39 -8.89 -9.28 27.48
N ASP A 40 -10.15 -9.35 27.06
CA ASP A 40 -11.16 -10.27 27.60
C ASP A 40 -11.68 -11.26 26.55
N ALA A 41 -12.27 -12.36 27.02
CA ALA A 41 -12.73 -13.44 26.17
C ALA A 41 -13.96 -13.06 25.32
N GLU A 42 -14.79 -12.13 25.78
CA GLU A 42 -15.98 -11.68 25.05
C GLU A 42 -15.59 -10.80 23.87
N GLY A 43 -14.73 -9.81 24.09
CA GLY A 43 -14.18 -8.98 23.03
C GLY A 43 -13.37 -9.78 22.01
N ALA A 44 -12.58 -10.79 22.47
CA ALA A 44 -11.85 -11.66 21.57
C ALA A 44 -12.77 -12.53 20.73
N LYS A 45 -13.85 -13.08 21.29
CA LYS A 45 -14.89 -13.78 20.52
C LYS A 45 -15.53 -12.87 19.49
N ALA A 46 -15.93 -11.66 19.88
CA ALA A 46 -16.53 -10.71 18.95
C ALA A 46 -15.59 -10.32 17.81
N ALA A 47 -14.29 -10.09 18.10
CA ALA A 47 -13.28 -9.77 17.10
C ALA A 47 -13.01 -10.93 16.10
N LEU A 48 -13.18 -12.18 16.55
CA LEU A 48 -12.99 -13.37 15.73
C LEU A 48 -14.29 -13.85 15.04
N ASP A 49 -15.44 -13.34 15.48
CA ASP A 49 -16.74 -13.81 15.00
C ASP A 49 -16.96 -13.47 13.53
N SER A 50 -17.28 -14.48 12.76
CA SER A 50 -17.72 -14.37 11.37
C SER A 50 -19.03 -15.12 11.14
N SER A 51 -19.82 -15.28 12.22
CA SER A 51 -21.13 -15.90 12.15
C SER A 51 -22.14 -15.02 11.43
N ILE A 52 -23.17 -15.65 10.88
CA ILE A 52 -24.29 -14.95 10.23
C ILE A 52 -25.11 -14.08 11.21
N ALA A 53 -24.99 -14.32 12.50
CA ALA A 53 -25.63 -13.48 13.51
C ALA A 53 -25.16 -12.01 13.47
N ASN A 54 -24.00 -11.73 12.87
CA ASN A 54 -23.50 -10.37 12.66
C ASN A 54 -24.18 -9.65 11.48
N ILE A 55 -24.95 -10.35 10.65
CA ILE A 55 -25.68 -9.74 9.53
C ILE A 55 -26.91 -9.03 10.06
N SER A 56 -26.87 -7.72 10.06
CA SER A 56 -27.95 -6.87 10.59
C SER A 56 -29.19 -6.91 9.69
N ASP A 57 -30.35 -6.64 10.28
CA ASP A 57 -31.61 -6.51 9.54
C ASP A 57 -31.51 -5.36 8.51
N PRO A 58 -31.71 -5.62 7.19
CA PRO A 58 -31.63 -4.59 6.17
C PRO A 58 -32.65 -3.48 6.33
N PHE A 59 -33.80 -3.74 6.99
CA PHE A 59 -34.83 -2.72 7.24
C PHE A 59 -34.44 -1.67 8.27
N LEU A 60 -33.31 -1.82 8.96
CA LEU A 60 -32.72 -0.75 9.78
C LEU A 60 -32.07 0.38 8.94
N LEU A 61 -31.80 0.13 7.65
CA LEU A 61 -31.39 1.16 6.71
C LEU A 61 -32.58 2.05 6.35
N GLN A 62 -32.41 3.36 6.48
CA GLN A 62 -33.47 4.32 6.17
C GLN A 62 -33.91 4.22 4.71
N ASP A 63 -35.20 4.42 4.43
CA ASP A 63 -35.86 4.36 3.14
C ASP A 63 -35.79 3.01 2.44
N MET A 64 -35.35 1.93 3.11
CA MET A 64 -35.31 0.60 2.54
C MET A 64 -36.69 0.11 2.04
N ASP A 65 -37.72 0.33 2.86
CA ASP A 65 -39.13 0.01 2.54
C ASP A 65 -39.63 0.80 1.33
N LYS A 66 -39.27 2.09 1.21
CA LYS A 66 -39.60 2.92 0.07
C LYS A 66 -38.90 2.46 -1.21
N ALA A 67 -37.61 2.12 -1.11
CA ALA A 67 -36.83 1.60 -2.25
C ALA A 67 -37.49 0.33 -2.80
N ILE A 68 -37.84 -0.63 -1.93
CA ILE A 68 -38.54 -1.87 -2.30
C ILE A 68 -39.87 -1.57 -3.00
N ALA A 69 -40.69 -0.70 -2.41
CA ALA A 69 -42.01 -0.36 -2.97
C ALA A 69 -41.91 0.20 -4.38
N VAL A 70 -40.93 1.09 -4.63
CA VAL A 70 -40.71 1.72 -5.96
C VAL A 70 -40.19 0.69 -6.97
N ILE A 71 -39.29 -0.23 -6.56
CA ILE A 71 -38.75 -1.27 -7.44
C ILE A 71 -39.85 -2.28 -7.80
N ASP A 72 -40.61 -2.76 -6.82
CA ASP A 72 -41.71 -3.71 -7.06
C ASP A 72 -42.82 -3.10 -7.93
N GLU A 73 -43.15 -1.82 -7.75
CA GLU A 73 -44.08 -1.09 -8.62
C GLU A 73 -43.57 -1.06 -10.06
N ALA A 74 -42.27 -0.72 -10.27
CA ALA A 74 -41.67 -0.67 -11.61
C ALA A 74 -41.69 -2.05 -12.28
N ILE A 75 -41.33 -3.12 -11.55
CA ILE A 75 -41.39 -4.51 -12.07
C ILE A 75 -42.83 -4.87 -12.45
N GLN A 76 -43.83 -4.62 -11.58
CA GLN A 76 -45.22 -4.92 -11.84
C GLN A 76 -45.79 -4.18 -13.05
N LYS A 77 -45.35 -2.96 -13.27
CA LYS A 77 -45.76 -2.15 -14.44
C LYS A 77 -44.99 -2.48 -15.71
N GLY A 78 -43.98 -3.31 -15.65
CA GLY A 78 -43.09 -3.57 -16.77
C GLY A 78 -42.25 -2.33 -17.18
N GLU A 79 -42.01 -1.42 -16.24
CA GLU A 79 -41.16 -0.24 -16.48
C GLU A 79 -39.70 -0.66 -16.63
N ARG A 80 -39.01 -0.11 -17.63
CA ARG A 80 -37.59 -0.39 -17.83
C ARG A 80 -36.76 0.26 -16.73
N ILE A 81 -35.89 -0.53 -16.08
CA ILE A 81 -35.07 -0.13 -14.95
C ILE A 81 -33.60 -0.01 -15.41
N ALA A 82 -32.94 1.10 -15.08
CA ALA A 82 -31.50 1.25 -15.25
C ALA A 82 -30.79 1.14 -13.90
N VAL A 83 -29.67 0.40 -13.85
CA VAL A 83 -28.73 0.40 -12.71
C VAL A 83 -27.51 1.23 -13.09
N TYR A 84 -27.24 2.27 -12.35
CA TYR A 84 -26.10 3.17 -12.57
C TYR A 84 -25.04 2.91 -11.49
N GLY A 85 -23.88 2.37 -11.88
CA GLY A 85 -22.78 2.09 -10.98
C GLY A 85 -21.59 3.01 -11.15
N ASP A 86 -20.55 2.80 -10.35
CA ASP A 86 -19.25 3.42 -10.57
C ASP A 86 -18.32 2.50 -11.38
N TYR A 87 -17.21 3.06 -11.87
CA TYR A 87 -16.25 2.40 -12.77
C TYR A 87 -15.23 1.51 -12.04
N ASP A 88 -15.16 1.54 -10.72
CA ASP A 88 -14.26 0.69 -9.94
C ASP A 88 -14.85 -0.69 -9.61
N VAL A 89 -14.11 -1.50 -8.85
CA VAL A 89 -14.56 -2.87 -8.54
C VAL A 89 -15.81 -2.88 -7.70
N ASP A 90 -15.98 -1.96 -6.77
CA ASP A 90 -17.17 -1.89 -5.92
C ASP A 90 -18.41 -1.54 -6.75
N GLY A 91 -18.37 -0.47 -7.51
CA GLY A 91 -19.46 -0.07 -8.40
C GLY A 91 -19.79 -1.13 -9.46
N VAL A 92 -18.77 -1.76 -10.05
CA VAL A 92 -18.96 -2.86 -11.02
C VAL A 92 -19.63 -4.06 -10.36
N THR A 93 -19.17 -4.51 -9.20
CA THR A 93 -19.75 -5.67 -8.50
C THR A 93 -21.15 -5.39 -7.98
N ALA A 94 -21.39 -4.19 -7.46
CA ALA A 94 -22.73 -3.72 -7.04
C ALA A 94 -23.72 -3.72 -8.21
N THR A 95 -23.31 -3.16 -9.35
CA THR A 95 -24.10 -3.19 -10.60
C THR A 95 -24.44 -4.61 -11.01
N CYS A 96 -23.46 -5.51 -10.95
CA CYS A 96 -23.64 -6.89 -11.41
C CYS A 96 -24.60 -7.69 -10.55
N ILE A 97 -24.50 -7.60 -9.21
CA ILE A 97 -25.46 -8.33 -8.34
C ILE A 97 -26.87 -7.77 -8.50
N MET A 98 -27.04 -6.44 -8.63
CA MET A 98 -28.33 -5.80 -8.80
C MET A 98 -28.97 -6.18 -10.14
N ILE A 99 -28.23 -6.13 -11.25
CA ILE A 99 -28.73 -6.55 -12.58
C ILE A 99 -29.10 -8.04 -12.60
N ARG A 100 -28.26 -8.93 -12.06
CA ARG A 100 -28.58 -10.36 -11.97
C ARG A 100 -29.84 -10.60 -11.15
N TYR A 101 -29.99 -9.89 -10.04
CA TYR A 101 -31.19 -9.98 -9.21
C TYR A 101 -32.43 -9.51 -9.95
N LEU A 102 -32.41 -8.30 -10.52
CA LEU A 102 -33.56 -7.75 -11.28
C LEU A 102 -33.98 -8.66 -12.44
N ARG A 103 -33.02 -9.21 -13.19
CA ARG A 103 -33.28 -10.19 -14.25
C ARG A 103 -33.96 -11.47 -13.72
N SER A 104 -33.54 -11.94 -12.55
CA SER A 104 -34.15 -13.13 -11.92
C SER A 104 -35.60 -12.88 -11.50
N ARG A 105 -35.96 -11.59 -11.25
CA ARG A 105 -37.34 -11.16 -10.97
C ARG A 105 -38.15 -10.87 -12.24
N GLY A 106 -37.58 -11.11 -13.43
CA GLY A 106 -38.22 -10.85 -14.73
C GLY A 106 -38.29 -9.37 -15.13
N ALA A 107 -37.51 -8.48 -14.50
CA ALA A 107 -37.50 -7.07 -14.86
C ALA A 107 -36.80 -6.83 -16.20
N ASP A 108 -37.34 -5.91 -17.03
CA ASP A 108 -36.61 -5.32 -18.15
C ASP A 108 -35.59 -4.33 -17.56
N CYS A 109 -34.30 -4.70 -17.60
CA CYS A 109 -33.27 -3.88 -16.99
C CYS A 109 -32.00 -3.77 -17.84
N THR A 110 -31.38 -2.62 -17.72
CA THR A 110 -30.09 -2.27 -18.32
C THR A 110 -29.15 -1.70 -17.27
N TYR A 111 -27.89 -1.49 -17.61
CA TYR A 111 -26.92 -0.84 -16.71
C TYR A 111 -26.14 0.24 -17.42
N TYR A 112 -25.60 1.17 -16.65
CA TYR A 112 -24.72 2.22 -17.10
C TYR A 112 -23.52 2.34 -16.13
N ILE A 113 -22.32 2.41 -16.67
CA ILE A 113 -21.10 2.69 -15.92
C ILE A 113 -20.41 3.87 -16.61
N PRO A 114 -20.19 5.01 -15.91
CA PRO A 114 -19.64 6.20 -16.51
C PRO A 114 -18.18 5.99 -16.95
N ASP A 115 -17.75 6.71 -17.97
CA ASP A 115 -16.35 6.76 -18.34
C ASP A 115 -15.57 7.71 -17.43
N ARG A 116 -14.63 7.17 -16.67
CA ARG A 116 -13.77 7.94 -15.77
C ARG A 116 -13.05 9.11 -16.44
N LEU A 117 -12.60 8.93 -17.68
CA LEU A 117 -11.79 9.92 -18.40
C LEU A 117 -12.63 11.02 -19.02
N GLY A 118 -13.80 10.66 -19.58
CA GLY A 118 -14.70 11.57 -20.27
C GLY A 118 -15.77 12.20 -19.37
N GLU A 119 -16.38 11.41 -18.49
CA GLU A 119 -17.54 11.81 -17.68
C GLU A 119 -17.19 12.14 -16.23
N GLY A 120 -16.13 11.51 -15.69
CA GLY A 120 -15.72 11.70 -14.30
C GLY A 120 -16.41 10.74 -13.34
N TYR A 121 -16.57 11.15 -12.08
CA TYR A 121 -17.15 10.36 -10.98
C TYR A 121 -18.61 10.80 -10.74
N GLY A 122 -19.47 9.81 -10.44
CA GLY A 122 -20.83 10.02 -10.00
C GLY A 122 -21.84 10.15 -11.13
N LEU A 123 -23.10 10.51 -10.78
CA LEU A 123 -24.15 10.76 -11.73
C LEU A 123 -23.81 11.97 -12.60
N ASN A 124 -24.28 11.93 -13.87
CA ASN A 124 -24.22 13.09 -14.74
C ASN A 124 -25.52 13.29 -15.54
N LEU A 125 -25.84 14.53 -15.85
CA LEU A 125 -27.08 14.92 -16.50
C LEU A 125 -27.28 14.29 -17.89
N GLN A 126 -26.18 14.13 -18.64
CA GLN A 126 -26.23 13.56 -19.99
C GLN A 126 -26.57 12.07 -19.96
N ALA A 127 -25.97 11.30 -19.01
CA ALA A 127 -26.29 9.90 -18.84
C ALA A 127 -27.75 9.69 -18.39
N ILE A 128 -28.24 10.52 -17.46
CA ILE A 128 -29.66 10.51 -17.03
C ILE A 128 -30.59 10.73 -18.23
N LYS A 129 -30.29 11.74 -19.04
CA LYS A 129 -31.07 12.03 -20.24
C LYS A 129 -31.05 10.86 -21.22
N THR A 130 -29.90 10.30 -21.50
CA THR A 130 -29.73 9.15 -22.40
C THR A 130 -30.54 7.94 -21.92
N LEU A 131 -30.48 7.60 -20.65
CA LEU A 131 -31.25 6.48 -20.08
C LEU A 131 -32.77 6.73 -20.16
N TYR A 132 -33.21 7.94 -19.91
CA TYR A 132 -34.62 8.31 -20.04
C TYR A 132 -35.10 8.21 -21.49
N ASP A 133 -34.32 8.72 -22.45
CA ASP A 133 -34.62 8.65 -23.89
C ASP A 133 -34.63 7.21 -24.39
N ASP A 134 -33.79 6.31 -23.80
CA ASP A 134 -33.79 4.85 -24.03
C ASP A 134 -34.98 4.11 -23.39
N GLY A 135 -35.92 4.83 -22.79
CA GLY A 135 -37.16 4.31 -22.25
C GLY A 135 -37.09 3.88 -20.78
N CYS A 136 -36.00 4.12 -20.07
CA CYS A 136 -35.94 3.86 -18.62
C CYS A 136 -36.89 4.79 -17.85
N ARG A 137 -37.55 4.25 -16.84
CA ARG A 137 -38.47 4.99 -15.95
C ARG A 137 -38.09 4.93 -14.49
N LEU A 138 -37.19 4.02 -14.15
CA LEU A 138 -36.56 3.93 -12.82
C LEU A 138 -35.04 3.87 -13.01
N LEU A 139 -34.32 4.70 -12.27
CA LEU A 139 -32.87 4.67 -12.14
C LEU A 139 -32.50 4.30 -10.71
N ILE A 140 -31.70 3.24 -10.55
CA ILE A 140 -31.16 2.80 -9.27
C ILE A 140 -29.65 3.04 -9.31
N THR A 141 -29.13 3.93 -8.48
CA THR A 141 -27.68 4.06 -8.35
C THR A 141 -27.16 3.04 -7.35
N VAL A 142 -25.98 2.54 -7.60
CA VAL A 142 -25.23 1.67 -6.70
C VAL A 142 -23.80 2.22 -6.57
N ASP A 143 -23.31 2.33 -5.34
CA ASP A 143 -21.98 2.84 -5.04
C ASP A 143 -21.75 4.30 -5.51
N SER A 144 -22.79 5.07 -5.65
CA SER A 144 -22.72 6.47 -6.08
C SER A 144 -24.04 7.19 -5.85
N GLY A 145 -23.99 8.51 -5.94
CA GLY A 145 -25.20 9.34 -6.03
C GLY A 145 -25.56 10.12 -4.78
N ILE A 146 -24.97 9.87 -3.60
CA ILE A 146 -25.32 10.55 -2.34
C ILE A 146 -25.08 12.07 -2.38
N THR A 147 -24.22 12.54 -3.27
CA THR A 147 -23.89 13.96 -3.47
C THR A 147 -24.56 14.58 -4.67
N ALA A 148 -25.35 13.81 -5.44
CA ALA A 148 -25.91 14.18 -6.74
C ALA A 148 -27.24 14.95 -6.61
N VAL A 149 -27.22 16.15 -6.00
CA VAL A 149 -28.44 16.95 -5.72
C VAL A 149 -29.04 17.49 -7.01
N GLU A 150 -28.24 18.13 -7.87
CA GLU A 150 -28.69 18.71 -9.13
C GLU A 150 -29.18 17.64 -10.11
N GLU A 151 -28.49 16.49 -10.15
CA GLU A 151 -28.85 15.36 -11.00
C GLU A 151 -30.18 14.72 -10.58
N ALA A 152 -30.44 14.66 -9.25
CA ALA A 152 -31.69 14.15 -8.71
C ALA A 152 -32.88 15.10 -9.06
N GLU A 153 -32.70 16.42 -8.95
CA GLU A 153 -33.66 17.41 -9.36
C GLU A 153 -33.96 17.31 -10.88
N TYR A 154 -32.92 17.13 -11.67
CA TYR A 154 -33.09 16.95 -13.11
C TYR A 154 -33.85 15.66 -13.44
N ALA A 155 -33.51 14.52 -12.82
CA ALA A 155 -34.21 13.25 -13.00
C ALA A 155 -35.71 13.41 -12.70
N ALA A 156 -36.03 14.05 -11.56
CA ALA A 156 -37.40 14.34 -11.18
C ALA A 156 -38.12 15.24 -12.22
N SER A 157 -37.45 16.27 -12.75
CA SER A 157 -38.02 17.21 -13.72
C SER A 157 -38.43 16.55 -15.03
N ILE A 158 -37.75 15.49 -15.45
CA ILE A 158 -38.07 14.71 -16.66
C ILE A 158 -38.99 13.52 -16.39
N GLY A 159 -39.35 13.25 -15.11
CA GLY A 159 -40.22 12.14 -14.73
C GLY A 159 -39.51 10.78 -14.59
N LEU A 160 -38.18 10.77 -14.43
CA LEU A 160 -37.40 9.56 -14.12
C LEU A 160 -37.37 9.37 -12.62
N LYS A 161 -37.93 8.27 -12.11
CA LYS A 161 -37.83 7.88 -10.69
C LYS A 161 -36.37 7.55 -10.36
N LEU A 162 -35.87 8.00 -9.19
CA LEU A 162 -34.51 7.79 -8.75
C LEU A 162 -34.49 7.11 -7.40
N ILE A 163 -33.72 6.03 -7.26
CA ILE A 163 -33.34 5.40 -5.99
C ILE A 163 -31.81 5.51 -5.87
N ILE A 164 -31.34 5.98 -4.74
CA ILE A 164 -29.90 6.06 -4.45
C ILE A 164 -29.54 4.98 -3.44
N THR A 165 -28.58 4.11 -3.78
CA THR A 165 -27.89 3.24 -2.83
C THR A 165 -26.40 3.56 -2.86
N ASP A 166 -25.88 4.00 -1.72
CA ASP A 166 -24.52 4.51 -1.62
C ASP A 166 -23.97 4.27 -0.20
N HIS A 167 -22.67 4.35 -0.02
CA HIS A 167 -21.99 4.22 1.26
C HIS A 167 -21.05 5.39 1.58
N HIS A 168 -20.86 6.30 0.63
CA HIS A 168 -20.03 7.49 0.80
C HIS A 168 -20.60 8.46 1.83
N GLU A 169 -19.76 9.39 2.31
CA GLU A 169 -20.14 10.40 3.30
C GLU A 169 -21.27 11.29 2.77
N CYS A 170 -22.29 11.47 3.60
CA CYS A 170 -23.41 12.33 3.29
C CYS A 170 -23.05 13.81 3.49
N LYS A 171 -23.54 14.67 2.59
CA LYS A 171 -23.53 16.12 2.80
C LYS A 171 -24.78 16.55 3.58
N GLU A 172 -24.81 17.81 4.04
CA GLU A 172 -25.98 18.39 4.73
C GLU A 172 -27.27 18.30 3.91
N ILE A 173 -27.16 18.48 2.61
CA ILE A 173 -28.30 18.39 1.67
C ILE A 173 -28.21 17.05 0.95
N LEU A 174 -29.25 16.24 1.11
CA LEU A 174 -29.41 14.97 0.40
C LEU A 174 -30.13 15.17 -0.93
N PRO A 175 -29.85 14.34 -1.95
CA PRO A 175 -30.57 14.36 -3.21
C PRO A 175 -32.07 14.07 -3.03
N ALA A 176 -32.90 14.76 -3.79
CA ALA A 176 -34.38 14.59 -3.80
C ALA A 176 -34.77 13.34 -4.62
N ALA A 177 -34.44 12.14 -4.12
CA ALA A 177 -34.76 10.86 -4.73
C ALA A 177 -36.01 10.23 -4.08
N CYS A 178 -36.61 9.21 -4.74
CA CYS A 178 -37.72 8.42 -4.17
C CYS A 178 -37.31 7.68 -2.91
N ALA A 179 -36.07 7.22 -2.85
CA ALA A 179 -35.45 6.62 -1.68
C ALA A 179 -33.94 6.87 -1.70
N VAL A 180 -33.36 7.06 -0.53
CA VAL A 180 -31.90 7.20 -0.35
C VAL A 180 -31.46 6.22 0.73
N VAL A 181 -30.82 5.13 0.31
CA VAL A 181 -30.35 4.05 1.19
C VAL A 181 -28.83 4.22 1.37
N ASN A 182 -28.43 4.66 2.56
CA ASN A 182 -27.03 4.82 2.91
C ASN A 182 -26.84 4.63 4.43
N PRO A 183 -25.95 3.76 4.89
CA PRO A 183 -25.74 3.48 6.31
C PRO A 183 -25.23 4.70 7.10
N ARG A 184 -24.58 5.67 6.42
CA ARG A 184 -23.98 6.86 7.04
C ARG A 184 -24.92 8.06 7.16
N ARG A 185 -26.18 7.91 6.73
CA ARG A 185 -27.16 9.00 6.89
C ARG A 185 -27.31 9.40 8.34
N GLU A 186 -27.50 10.69 8.56
CA GLU A 186 -27.81 11.23 9.88
C GLU A 186 -29.09 10.58 10.42
N GLY A 187 -29.07 10.20 11.70
CA GLY A 187 -30.19 9.49 12.33
C GLY A 187 -30.37 8.03 11.91
N SER A 188 -29.49 7.46 11.07
CA SER A 188 -29.56 6.05 10.69
C SER A 188 -29.36 5.14 11.91
N GLN A 189 -30.30 4.20 12.09
CA GLN A 189 -30.24 3.19 13.14
C GLN A 189 -29.46 1.94 12.75
N TYR A 190 -28.98 1.88 11.52
CA TYR A 190 -28.16 0.77 11.06
C TYR A 190 -26.85 0.72 11.87
N PRO A 191 -26.54 -0.41 12.53
CA PRO A 191 -25.44 -0.46 13.50
C PRO A 191 -24.06 -0.34 12.85
N PHE A 192 -23.88 -0.87 11.63
CA PHE A 192 -22.61 -0.93 10.95
C PHE A 192 -22.54 0.08 9.78
N LYS A 193 -21.77 1.15 9.94
CA LYS A 193 -21.69 2.26 8.98
C LYS A 193 -20.72 2.04 7.81
N GLU A 194 -19.94 0.95 7.85
CA GLU A 194 -18.79 0.74 6.97
C GLU A 194 -19.03 -0.37 5.93
N LEU A 195 -20.26 -0.51 5.46
CA LEU A 195 -20.54 -1.32 4.29
C LEU A 195 -19.91 -0.70 3.04
N ALA A 196 -19.44 -1.51 2.10
CA ALA A 196 -19.12 -1.09 0.73
C ALA A 196 -20.40 -0.81 -0.07
N GLY A 197 -20.31 -0.16 -1.22
CA GLY A 197 -21.46 0.07 -2.11
C GLY A 197 -22.13 -1.25 -2.53
N VAL A 198 -21.36 -2.28 -2.87
CA VAL A 198 -21.88 -3.62 -3.13
C VAL A 198 -22.55 -4.25 -1.89
N GLY A 199 -22.05 -3.93 -0.70
CA GLY A 199 -22.68 -4.32 0.57
C GLY A 199 -24.06 -3.72 0.73
N VAL A 200 -24.23 -2.42 0.43
CA VAL A 200 -25.54 -1.74 0.46
C VAL A 200 -26.49 -2.33 -0.59
N ALA A 201 -26.00 -2.55 -1.82
CA ALA A 201 -26.78 -3.22 -2.87
C ALA A 201 -27.23 -4.64 -2.44
N PHE A 202 -26.34 -5.40 -1.81
CA PHE A 202 -26.65 -6.72 -1.23
C PHE A 202 -27.73 -6.64 -0.16
N LYS A 203 -27.70 -5.63 0.73
CA LYS A 203 -28.74 -5.41 1.75
C LYS A 203 -30.10 -5.10 1.13
N LEU A 204 -30.12 -4.31 0.04
CA LEU A 204 -31.36 -4.06 -0.71
C LEU A 204 -31.94 -5.36 -1.29
N ILE A 205 -31.08 -6.20 -1.88
CA ILE A 205 -31.51 -7.50 -2.40
C ILE A 205 -32.04 -8.40 -1.25
N CYS A 206 -31.36 -8.47 -0.11
CA CYS A 206 -31.81 -9.20 1.06
C CYS A 206 -33.21 -8.70 1.57
N ALA A 207 -33.43 -7.40 1.57
CA ALA A 207 -34.70 -6.81 1.98
C ALA A 207 -35.84 -7.12 1.01
N MET A 208 -35.56 -7.18 -0.28
CA MET A 208 -36.53 -7.62 -1.30
C MET A 208 -36.85 -9.12 -1.20
N GLU A 209 -35.93 -9.94 -0.71
CA GLU A 209 -36.04 -11.38 -0.48
C GLU A 209 -36.23 -11.71 1.01
N LYS A 210 -37.00 -10.89 1.74
CA LYS A 210 -37.14 -10.93 3.22
C LYS A 210 -37.49 -12.30 3.80
N ASP A 211 -38.17 -13.16 3.03
CA ASP A 211 -38.59 -14.49 3.45
C ASP A 211 -37.48 -15.56 3.15
N THR A 212 -36.40 -15.18 2.47
CA THR A 212 -35.27 -16.06 2.18
C THR A 212 -34.24 -16.00 3.31
N PRO A 213 -33.77 -17.15 3.84
CA PRO A 213 -32.74 -17.16 4.86
C PRO A 213 -31.47 -16.43 4.40
N VAL A 214 -30.81 -15.69 5.32
CA VAL A 214 -29.61 -14.92 5.00
C VAL A 214 -28.44 -15.81 4.51
N GLU A 215 -28.38 -17.04 4.99
CA GLU A 215 -27.42 -18.05 4.51
C GLU A 215 -27.53 -18.30 3.02
N GLU A 216 -28.77 -18.41 2.53
CA GLU A 216 -29.02 -18.62 1.11
C GLU A 216 -28.66 -17.39 0.29
N MET A 217 -28.90 -16.19 0.84
CA MET A 217 -28.48 -14.94 0.21
C MET A 217 -26.95 -14.81 0.15
N LEU A 218 -26.24 -15.18 1.22
CA LEU A 218 -24.78 -15.28 1.21
C LEU A 218 -24.29 -16.34 0.21
N ASP A 219 -25.00 -17.50 0.12
CA ASP A 219 -24.65 -18.53 -0.87
C ASP A 219 -24.84 -18.06 -2.32
N ARG A 220 -25.75 -17.13 -2.58
CA ARG A 220 -25.97 -16.58 -3.93
C ARG A 220 -24.97 -15.50 -4.30
N TYR A 221 -24.55 -14.63 -3.36
CA TYR A 221 -23.91 -13.37 -3.69
C TYR A 221 -22.57 -13.09 -2.98
N ALA A 222 -22.26 -13.79 -1.87
CA ALA A 222 -21.12 -13.41 -1.02
C ALA A 222 -19.75 -13.43 -1.75
N ASP A 223 -19.57 -14.26 -2.77
CA ASP A 223 -18.36 -14.29 -3.59
C ASP A 223 -18.12 -12.96 -4.32
N VAL A 224 -19.14 -12.41 -4.96
CA VAL A 224 -19.05 -11.12 -5.68
C VAL A 224 -18.99 -9.97 -4.69
N VAL A 225 -19.82 -9.99 -3.61
CA VAL A 225 -19.82 -8.95 -2.57
C VAL A 225 -18.49 -8.87 -1.86
N ALA A 226 -17.84 -10.01 -1.57
CA ALA A 226 -16.51 -10.02 -0.97
C ALA A 226 -15.45 -9.37 -1.88
N VAL A 227 -15.53 -9.57 -3.19
CA VAL A 227 -14.60 -8.96 -4.14
C VAL A 227 -14.71 -7.44 -4.12
N GLY A 228 -15.91 -6.86 -4.17
CA GLY A 228 -16.13 -5.42 -4.10
C GLY A 228 -15.69 -4.86 -2.74
N THR A 229 -16.17 -5.45 -1.63
CA THR A 229 -15.83 -5.01 -0.27
C THR A 229 -14.33 -4.97 0.01
N ILE A 230 -13.59 -6.00 -0.45
CA ILE A 230 -12.13 -6.05 -0.30
C ILE A 230 -11.46 -5.01 -1.19
N ALA A 231 -11.94 -4.84 -2.43
CA ALA A 231 -11.33 -3.93 -3.40
C ALA A 231 -11.51 -2.45 -3.03
N ASP A 232 -12.63 -2.11 -2.40
CA ASP A 232 -12.91 -0.78 -1.87
C ASP A 232 -12.20 -0.50 -0.52
N VAL A 233 -11.39 -1.45 -0.07
CA VAL A 233 -10.57 -1.32 1.16
C VAL A 233 -11.42 -1.05 2.40
N MET A 234 -12.65 -1.58 2.46
CA MET A 234 -13.53 -1.42 3.62
C MET A 234 -13.03 -2.22 4.83
N PRO A 235 -13.27 -1.74 6.07
CA PRO A 235 -12.85 -2.45 7.27
C PRO A 235 -13.42 -3.86 7.36
N LEU A 236 -12.55 -4.87 7.49
CA LEU A 236 -12.91 -6.29 7.58
C LEU A 236 -13.21 -6.70 9.04
N ARG A 237 -14.23 -6.07 9.60
CA ARG A 237 -14.75 -6.32 10.95
C ARG A 237 -16.28 -6.45 10.90
N GLU A 238 -16.87 -6.97 11.94
CA GLU A 238 -18.32 -7.12 12.10
C GLU A 238 -18.99 -7.74 10.86
N GLU A 239 -19.96 -7.06 10.26
CA GLU A 239 -20.74 -7.56 9.13
C GLU A 239 -19.87 -7.80 7.88
N ASN A 240 -18.93 -6.88 7.56
CA ASN A 240 -18.00 -7.07 6.45
C ASN A 240 -17.12 -8.31 6.66
N ARG A 241 -16.66 -8.58 7.90
CA ARG A 241 -15.90 -9.79 8.21
C ARG A 241 -16.68 -11.05 7.89
N THR A 242 -17.96 -11.09 8.27
CA THR A 242 -18.85 -12.21 7.99
C THR A 242 -19.01 -12.42 6.49
N ILE A 243 -19.41 -11.37 5.76
CA ILE A 243 -19.64 -11.44 4.30
C ILE A 243 -18.37 -11.88 3.57
N VAL A 244 -17.23 -11.26 3.90
CA VAL A 244 -15.94 -11.56 3.26
C VAL A 244 -15.47 -12.97 3.60
N SER A 245 -15.62 -13.44 4.84
CA SER A 245 -15.27 -14.80 5.23
C SER A 245 -16.07 -15.86 4.46
N TYR A 246 -17.37 -15.63 4.27
CA TYR A 246 -18.22 -16.49 3.44
C TYR A 246 -17.80 -16.41 1.97
N GLY A 247 -17.61 -15.21 1.44
CA GLY A 247 -17.26 -15.01 0.05
C GLY A 247 -15.92 -15.64 -0.32
N LEU A 248 -14.87 -15.48 0.49
CA LEU A 248 -13.56 -16.09 0.25
C LEU A 248 -13.61 -17.62 0.24
N LYS A 249 -14.41 -18.24 1.12
CA LYS A 249 -14.62 -19.69 1.12
C LYS A 249 -15.37 -20.16 -0.13
N LYS A 250 -16.25 -19.32 -0.66
CA LYS A 250 -17.08 -19.62 -1.81
C LYS A 250 -16.38 -19.37 -3.14
N LEU A 251 -15.50 -18.38 -3.23
CA LEU A 251 -14.80 -17.97 -4.47
C LEU A 251 -14.22 -19.15 -5.28
N PRO A 252 -13.55 -20.15 -4.69
CA PRO A 252 -13.05 -21.31 -5.45
C PRO A 252 -14.15 -22.12 -6.17
N TYR A 253 -15.39 -22.00 -5.71
CA TYR A 253 -16.57 -22.71 -6.22
C TYR A 253 -17.60 -21.76 -6.84
N THR A 254 -17.22 -20.52 -7.12
CA THR A 254 -18.13 -19.50 -7.67
C THR A 254 -18.83 -19.97 -8.93
N LYS A 255 -20.12 -19.65 -9.03
CA LYS A 255 -20.92 -19.88 -10.23
C LYS A 255 -20.77 -18.74 -11.25
N ASN A 256 -20.17 -17.62 -10.87
CA ASN A 256 -19.90 -16.50 -11.76
C ASN A 256 -18.79 -16.87 -12.74
N LEU A 257 -19.14 -16.99 -14.03
CA LEU A 257 -18.21 -17.43 -15.08
C LEU A 257 -17.05 -16.44 -15.27
N GLY A 258 -17.31 -15.14 -15.13
CA GLY A 258 -16.27 -14.12 -15.22
C GLY A 258 -15.22 -14.22 -14.11
N LEU A 259 -15.65 -14.39 -12.86
CA LEU A 259 -14.72 -14.62 -11.74
C LEU A 259 -13.91 -15.90 -11.94
N ARG A 260 -14.56 -17.01 -12.38
CA ARG A 260 -13.87 -18.26 -12.68
C ARG A 260 -12.82 -18.08 -13.77
N ALA A 261 -13.17 -17.41 -14.87
CA ALA A 261 -12.25 -17.15 -15.97
C ALA A 261 -11.06 -16.30 -15.52
N LEU A 262 -11.32 -15.23 -14.74
CA LEU A 262 -10.26 -14.38 -14.20
C LEU A 262 -9.34 -15.15 -13.25
N MET A 263 -9.87 -15.93 -12.32
CA MET A 263 -9.07 -16.75 -11.39
C MET A 263 -8.23 -17.79 -12.14
N SER A 264 -8.79 -18.45 -13.15
CA SER A 264 -8.08 -19.41 -13.99
C SER A 264 -6.91 -18.75 -14.73
N LYS A 265 -7.14 -17.59 -15.36
CA LYS A 265 -6.09 -16.81 -16.02
C LYS A 265 -4.97 -16.39 -15.07
N LEU A 266 -5.29 -16.15 -13.81
CA LEU A 266 -4.35 -15.72 -12.77
C LEU A 266 -3.64 -16.88 -12.05
N GLY A 267 -4.00 -18.15 -12.39
CA GLY A 267 -3.44 -19.34 -11.74
C GLY A 267 -3.82 -19.46 -10.28
N LEU A 268 -5.03 -19.03 -9.93
CA LEU A 268 -5.58 -19.08 -8.57
C LEU A 268 -6.41 -20.33 -8.30
N ASP A 269 -6.73 -21.14 -9.30
CA ASP A 269 -7.60 -22.33 -9.21
C ASP A 269 -7.11 -23.39 -8.20
N SER A 270 -5.79 -23.44 -7.97
CA SER A 270 -5.16 -24.48 -7.12
C SER A 270 -4.66 -23.94 -5.77
N LYS A 271 -5.04 -22.71 -5.41
CA LYS A 271 -4.55 -22.02 -4.21
C LYS A 271 -5.74 -21.56 -3.35
N PRO A 272 -5.58 -21.51 -2.03
CA PRO A 272 -6.54 -20.80 -1.18
C PRO A 272 -6.65 -19.34 -1.61
N ILE A 273 -7.87 -18.86 -1.81
CA ILE A 273 -8.14 -17.46 -2.12
C ILE A 273 -8.17 -16.67 -0.80
N THR A 274 -7.33 -15.70 -0.68
CA THR A 274 -7.23 -14.79 0.47
C THR A 274 -7.68 -13.38 0.09
N ALA A 275 -7.95 -12.53 1.07
CA ALA A 275 -8.21 -11.12 0.80
C ALA A 275 -7.06 -10.45 0.06
N ASN A 276 -5.79 -10.83 0.35
CA ASN A 276 -4.63 -10.36 -0.39
C ASN A 276 -4.67 -10.78 -1.87
N SER A 277 -5.13 -12.00 -2.18
CA SER A 277 -5.31 -12.44 -3.58
C SER A 277 -6.33 -11.56 -4.30
N VAL A 278 -7.40 -11.18 -3.63
CA VAL A 278 -8.41 -10.28 -4.19
C VAL A 278 -7.84 -8.87 -4.36
N SER A 279 -7.30 -8.26 -3.29
CA SER A 279 -6.81 -6.86 -3.31
C SER A 279 -5.67 -6.63 -4.29
N PHE A 280 -4.69 -7.54 -4.35
CA PHE A 280 -3.44 -7.29 -5.08
C PHE A 280 -3.33 -8.05 -6.40
N VAL A 281 -4.16 -9.09 -6.61
CA VAL A 281 -4.12 -9.87 -7.84
C VAL A 281 -5.39 -9.68 -8.67
N MET A 282 -6.59 -9.83 -8.11
CA MET A 282 -7.84 -9.73 -8.89
C MET A 282 -8.28 -8.28 -9.12
N ALA A 283 -8.46 -7.51 -8.06
CA ALA A 283 -8.98 -6.14 -8.12
C ALA A 283 -8.18 -5.19 -9.05
N PRO A 284 -6.84 -5.22 -9.11
CA PRO A 284 -6.08 -4.37 -10.04
C PRO A 284 -6.39 -4.61 -11.51
N ARG A 285 -6.77 -5.85 -11.91
CA ARG A 285 -7.17 -6.17 -13.31
C ARG A 285 -8.53 -5.59 -13.63
N ILE A 286 -9.46 -5.69 -12.72
CA ILE A 286 -10.81 -5.13 -12.86
C ILE A 286 -10.73 -3.60 -12.89
N ASN A 287 -10.01 -3.00 -11.94
CA ASN A 287 -9.80 -1.54 -11.86
C ASN A 287 -9.07 -0.95 -13.08
N ALA A 288 -8.22 -1.74 -13.76
CA ALA A 288 -7.51 -1.28 -14.95
C ALA A 288 -8.49 -0.90 -16.07
N ALA A 289 -9.62 -1.57 -16.20
CA ALA A 289 -10.65 -1.24 -17.18
C ALA A 289 -11.23 0.16 -16.95
N GLY A 290 -11.56 0.51 -15.70
CA GLY A 290 -12.05 1.85 -15.35
C GLY A 290 -10.99 2.94 -15.54
N ARG A 291 -9.71 2.63 -15.29
CA ARG A 291 -8.61 3.60 -15.47
C ARG A 291 -8.28 3.90 -16.92
N LEU A 292 -8.53 2.94 -17.83
CA LEU A 292 -8.24 3.06 -19.26
C LEU A 292 -9.50 3.28 -20.12
N GLY A 293 -10.63 3.70 -19.51
CA GLY A 293 -11.83 4.13 -20.22
C GLY A 293 -12.70 3.01 -20.79
N VAL A 294 -12.61 1.78 -20.25
CA VAL A 294 -13.39 0.62 -20.73
C VAL A 294 -14.06 -0.17 -19.59
N ALA A 295 -14.53 0.52 -18.54
CA ALA A 295 -15.13 -0.07 -17.35
C ALA A 295 -16.28 -1.04 -17.67
N SER A 296 -17.03 -0.82 -18.75
CA SER A 296 -18.10 -1.71 -19.21
C SER A 296 -17.63 -3.14 -19.51
N SER A 297 -16.35 -3.35 -19.88
CA SER A 297 -15.77 -4.67 -20.10
C SER A 297 -15.72 -5.48 -18.80
N ALA A 298 -15.45 -4.84 -17.67
CA ALA A 298 -15.47 -5.50 -16.36
C ALA A 298 -16.88 -5.94 -15.98
N ALA A 299 -17.88 -5.06 -16.14
CA ALA A 299 -19.28 -5.43 -15.88
C ALA A 299 -19.76 -6.57 -16.79
N ARG A 300 -19.43 -6.51 -18.09
CA ARG A 300 -19.75 -7.59 -19.03
C ARG A 300 -19.14 -8.93 -18.59
N MET A 301 -17.89 -8.93 -18.10
CA MET A 301 -17.25 -10.15 -17.60
C MET A 301 -18.05 -10.76 -16.45
N PHE A 302 -18.55 -9.98 -15.50
CA PHE A 302 -19.37 -10.49 -14.39
C PHE A 302 -20.78 -10.90 -14.80
N LEU A 303 -21.33 -10.31 -15.87
CA LEU A 303 -22.72 -10.52 -16.28
C LEU A 303 -22.92 -11.60 -17.34
N THR A 304 -21.87 -11.98 -18.07
CA THR A 304 -21.97 -13.00 -19.11
C THR A 304 -22.25 -14.39 -18.54
N ASP A 305 -23.05 -15.16 -19.29
CA ASP A 305 -23.30 -16.58 -19.03
C ASP A 305 -22.62 -17.47 -20.09
N ASP A 306 -21.77 -16.90 -20.94
CA ASP A 306 -20.94 -17.58 -21.93
C ASP A 306 -19.48 -17.67 -21.47
N TRP A 307 -18.95 -18.90 -21.41
CA TRP A 307 -17.57 -19.12 -20.97
C TRP A 307 -16.53 -18.53 -21.92
N SER A 308 -16.78 -18.59 -23.22
CA SER A 308 -15.83 -18.06 -24.22
C SER A 308 -15.73 -16.55 -24.12
N GLU A 309 -16.86 -15.86 -23.94
CA GLU A 309 -16.89 -14.42 -23.69
C GLU A 309 -16.21 -14.07 -22.36
N ALA A 310 -16.51 -14.82 -21.29
CA ALA A 310 -15.87 -14.62 -19.98
C ALA A 310 -14.35 -14.74 -20.06
N ALA A 311 -13.84 -15.77 -20.73
CA ALA A 311 -12.40 -15.98 -20.92
C ALA A 311 -11.75 -14.86 -21.74
N SER A 312 -12.40 -14.43 -22.83
CA SER A 312 -11.92 -13.32 -23.66
C SER A 312 -11.86 -12.00 -22.89
N LEU A 313 -12.88 -11.69 -22.08
CA LEU A 313 -12.92 -10.50 -21.24
C LEU A 313 -11.88 -10.55 -20.11
N ALA A 314 -11.67 -11.72 -19.48
CA ALA A 314 -10.61 -11.90 -18.49
C ALA A 314 -9.20 -11.67 -19.10
N ASP A 315 -8.96 -12.15 -20.32
CA ASP A 315 -7.73 -11.86 -21.06
C ASP A 315 -7.56 -10.36 -21.33
N GLN A 316 -8.62 -9.70 -21.77
CA GLN A 316 -8.62 -8.25 -21.99
C GLN A 316 -8.29 -7.47 -20.72
N LEU A 317 -8.90 -7.81 -19.57
CA LEU A 317 -8.63 -7.15 -18.30
C LEU A 317 -7.18 -7.36 -17.84
N CYS A 318 -6.62 -8.55 -18.04
CA CYS A 318 -5.21 -8.81 -17.75
C CYS A 318 -4.28 -7.98 -18.63
N GLU A 319 -4.60 -7.83 -19.92
CA GLU A 319 -3.83 -6.99 -20.83
C GLU A 319 -3.92 -5.50 -20.49
N LEU A 320 -5.12 -5.00 -20.18
CA LEU A 320 -5.30 -3.62 -19.71
C LEU A 320 -4.49 -3.35 -18.45
N ASN A 321 -4.44 -4.29 -17.52
CA ASN A 321 -3.61 -4.13 -16.33
C ASN A 321 -2.11 -4.16 -16.65
N ARG A 322 -1.66 -4.94 -17.64
CA ARG A 322 -0.27 -4.92 -18.10
C ARG A 322 0.10 -3.55 -18.67
N ILE A 323 -0.75 -3.02 -19.57
CA ILE A 323 -0.58 -1.67 -20.14
C ILE A 323 -0.52 -0.62 -19.04
N ARG A 324 -1.49 -0.63 -18.11
CA ARG A 324 -1.50 0.27 -16.96
C ARG A 324 -0.21 0.21 -16.14
N GLN A 325 0.35 -1.01 -15.92
CA GLN A 325 1.61 -1.17 -15.18
C GLN A 325 2.82 -0.65 -15.97
N GLU A 326 2.82 -0.78 -17.29
CA GLU A 326 3.88 -0.22 -18.15
C GLU A 326 3.86 1.31 -18.11
N GLU A 327 2.70 1.92 -18.26
CA GLU A 327 2.51 3.37 -18.10
C GLU A 327 2.95 3.86 -16.73
N GLU A 328 2.52 3.18 -15.65
CA GLU A 328 2.92 3.48 -14.28
C GLU A 328 4.43 3.44 -14.09
N ASN A 329 5.08 2.39 -14.59
CA ASN A 329 6.53 2.23 -14.46
C ASN A 329 7.29 3.23 -15.34
N GLY A 330 6.77 3.57 -16.51
CA GLY A 330 7.34 4.60 -17.39
C GLY A 330 7.40 5.95 -16.67
N ILE A 331 6.25 6.44 -16.21
CA ILE A 331 6.14 7.72 -15.48
C ILE A 331 7.01 7.69 -14.20
N PHE A 332 6.97 6.60 -13.44
CA PHE A 332 7.75 6.47 -12.22
C PHE A 332 9.27 6.50 -12.48
N THR A 333 9.73 5.89 -13.56
CA THR A 333 11.15 5.87 -13.94
C THR A 333 11.59 7.26 -14.37
N GLU A 334 10.84 7.91 -15.26
CA GLU A 334 11.08 9.29 -15.70
C GLU A 334 11.24 10.25 -14.49
N ILE A 335 10.28 10.20 -13.56
CA ILE A 335 10.31 11.05 -12.36
C ILE A 335 11.52 10.71 -11.47
N THR A 336 11.82 9.42 -11.27
CA THR A 336 12.94 9.03 -10.39
C THR A 336 14.30 9.37 -11.00
N GLU A 337 14.44 9.38 -12.31
CA GLU A 337 15.63 9.88 -13.00
C GLU A 337 15.75 11.40 -12.86
N HIS A 338 14.66 12.13 -13.09
CA HIS A 338 14.62 13.57 -12.85
C HIS A 338 15.01 13.95 -11.41
N LEU A 339 14.54 13.21 -10.41
CA LEU A 339 14.87 13.45 -9.01
C LEU A 339 16.32 13.08 -8.63
N LYS A 340 17.00 12.22 -9.40
CA LYS A 340 18.45 11.99 -9.23
C LYS A 340 19.27 13.18 -9.70
N ASP A 341 18.84 13.82 -10.79
CA ASP A 341 19.51 15.01 -11.33
C ASP A 341 19.18 16.27 -10.50
N HIS A 342 18.04 16.25 -9.78
CA HIS A 342 17.54 17.35 -8.94
C HIS A 342 17.29 16.89 -7.48
N PRO A 343 18.32 16.47 -6.73
CA PRO A 343 18.16 15.91 -5.38
C PRO A 343 17.60 16.92 -4.36
N GLU A 344 17.69 18.23 -4.62
CA GLU A 344 17.09 19.28 -3.80
C GLU A 344 15.57 19.15 -3.69
N LEU A 345 14.88 18.62 -4.72
CA LEU A 345 13.44 18.43 -4.71
C LEU A 345 13.00 17.38 -3.65
N THR A 346 13.85 16.38 -3.39
CA THR A 346 13.55 15.35 -2.37
C THR A 346 13.73 15.84 -0.93
N ARG A 347 14.27 17.04 -0.75
CA ARG A 347 14.44 17.72 0.56
C ARG A 347 13.29 18.67 0.89
N LYS A 348 12.39 18.91 -0.08
CA LYS A 348 11.17 19.69 0.14
C LYS A 348 10.18 18.94 1.02
N LYS A 349 9.17 19.64 1.53
CA LYS A 349 8.10 19.06 2.35
C LYS A 349 6.90 18.57 1.53
N ILE A 350 6.83 18.94 0.27
CA ILE A 350 5.84 18.47 -0.71
C ILE A 350 6.54 18.33 -2.08
N LEU A 351 6.13 17.35 -2.86
CA LEU A 351 6.61 17.11 -4.21
C LEU A 351 5.54 17.48 -5.22
N VAL A 352 5.77 18.49 -6.05
CA VAL A 352 4.87 18.91 -7.14
C VAL A 352 5.62 18.80 -8.44
N LEU A 353 5.20 17.85 -9.30
CA LEU A 353 5.86 17.55 -10.57
C LEU A 353 4.84 17.47 -11.70
N TRP A 354 5.27 17.74 -12.92
CA TRP A 354 4.45 17.65 -14.12
C TRP A 354 5.22 17.09 -15.30
N GLY A 355 4.48 16.52 -16.24
CA GLY A 355 5.02 16.00 -17.48
C GLY A 355 3.98 16.02 -18.58
N GLU A 356 4.46 15.94 -19.83
CA GLU A 356 3.60 15.93 -21.03
C GLU A 356 2.95 14.55 -21.21
N ASP A 357 1.67 14.56 -21.53
CA ASP A 357 0.89 13.38 -21.93
C ASP A 357 0.93 12.18 -20.96
N TRP A 358 1.23 12.40 -19.68
CA TRP A 358 1.09 11.35 -18.69
C TRP A 358 -0.38 10.90 -18.57
N HIS A 359 -0.61 9.59 -18.53
CA HIS A 359 -1.97 9.07 -18.52
C HIS A 359 -2.72 9.45 -17.22
N ASN A 360 -3.79 10.26 -17.35
CA ASN A 360 -4.57 10.81 -16.22
C ASN A 360 -5.13 9.75 -15.26
N GLY A 361 -5.49 8.55 -15.76
CA GLY A 361 -5.95 7.43 -14.92
C GLY A 361 -4.85 6.75 -14.11
N VAL A 362 -3.56 7.06 -14.38
CA VAL A 362 -2.39 6.40 -13.82
C VAL A 362 -1.60 7.29 -12.86
N ILE A 363 -1.52 8.60 -13.13
CA ILE A 363 -0.72 9.55 -12.31
C ILE A 363 -1.04 9.47 -10.81
N GLY A 364 -2.30 9.19 -10.43
CA GLY A 364 -2.67 9.05 -9.01
C GLY A 364 -2.05 7.82 -8.32
N ILE A 365 -1.73 6.75 -9.07
CA ILE A 365 -1.01 5.57 -8.54
C ILE A 365 0.46 5.92 -8.35
N VAL A 366 1.06 6.59 -9.34
CA VAL A 366 2.46 7.04 -9.28
C VAL A 366 2.65 8.04 -8.13
N SER A 367 1.71 8.98 -7.96
CA SER A 367 1.70 9.93 -6.84
C SER A 367 1.72 9.21 -5.49
N SER A 368 0.91 8.15 -5.32
CA SER A 368 0.91 7.32 -4.11
C SER A 368 2.27 6.65 -3.88
N ARG A 369 2.84 6.01 -4.92
CA ARG A 369 4.17 5.36 -4.82
C ARG A 369 5.29 6.33 -4.43
N LEU A 370 5.25 7.56 -4.97
CA LEU A 370 6.23 8.60 -4.63
C LEU A 370 6.03 9.11 -3.21
N SER A 371 4.77 9.35 -2.81
CA SER A 371 4.44 9.75 -1.43
C SER A 371 4.93 8.73 -0.42
N ASP A 372 4.68 7.42 -0.66
CA ASP A 372 5.16 6.33 0.19
C ASP A 372 6.69 6.23 0.22
N ARG A 373 7.34 6.39 -0.95
CA ARG A 373 8.80 6.28 -1.07
C ARG A 373 9.54 7.39 -0.37
N TYR A 374 9.06 8.63 -0.52
CA TYR A 374 9.74 9.82 0.00
C TYR A 374 9.17 10.30 1.34
N GLY A 375 8.03 9.75 1.79
CA GLY A 375 7.37 10.12 3.05
C GLY A 375 6.95 11.59 3.07
N MET A 376 6.39 12.08 1.96
CA MET A 376 5.89 13.45 1.82
C MET A 376 4.68 13.50 0.88
N PRO A 377 3.82 14.53 0.97
CA PRO A 377 2.75 14.74 0.00
C PRO A 377 3.31 14.87 -1.40
N CYS A 378 2.60 14.31 -2.38
CA CYS A 378 2.99 14.34 -3.79
C CYS A 378 1.80 14.70 -4.68
N ILE A 379 2.00 15.67 -5.58
CA ILE A 379 1.05 16.02 -6.65
C ILE A 379 1.74 15.81 -7.98
N LEU A 380 1.11 15.03 -8.87
CA LEU A 380 1.54 14.85 -10.25
C LEU A 380 0.51 15.46 -11.19
N ILE A 381 0.97 16.22 -12.18
CA ILE A 381 0.13 16.93 -13.15
C ILE A 381 0.50 16.47 -14.55
N SER A 382 -0.46 15.94 -15.28
CA SER A 382 -0.36 15.63 -16.70
C SER A 382 -0.75 16.86 -17.51
N LEU A 383 0.09 17.24 -18.45
CA LEU A 383 -0.13 18.37 -19.35
C LEU A 383 -0.59 17.89 -20.73
N THR A 384 -1.60 18.55 -21.27
CA THR A 384 -2.05 18.37 -22.65
C THR A 384 -2.36 19.74 -23.22
N GLY A 385 -1.46 20.27 -24.04
CA GLY A 385 -1.52 21.65 -24.52
C GLY A 385 -1.42 22.65 -23.37
N ASP A 386 -2.41 23.55 -23.25
CA ASP A 386 -2.44 24.58 -22.19
C ASP A 386 -3.16 24.12 -20.90
N SER A 387 -3.72 22.92 -20.88
CA SER A 387 -4.46 22.40 -19.74
C SER A 387 -3.65 21.35 -18.96
N GLY A 388 -3.69 21.45 -17.63
CA GLY A 388 -3.10 20.49 -16.69
C GLY A 388 -4.18 19.77 -15.88
N LYS A 389 -4.12 18.43 -15.82
CA LYS A 389 -4.93 17.61 -14.90
C LYS A 389 -4.02 16.95 -13.90
N GLY A 390 -4.28 17.14 -12.59
CA GLY A 390 -3.43 16.64 -11.52
C GLY A 390 -4.13 15.67 -10.59
N SER A 391 -3.33 14.79 -10.00
CA SER A 391 -3.74 13.92 -8.91
C SER A 391 -2.70 13.95 -7.80
N GLY A 392 -3.16 14.19 -6.56
CA GLY A 392 -2.31 14.26 -5.38
C GLY A 392 -2.59 13.16 -4.38
N ARG A 393 -1.54 12.77 -3.65
CA ARG A 393 -1.61 11.88 -2.50
C ARG A 393 -0.83 12.49 -1.35
N SER A 394 -1.38 12.36 -0.15
CA SER A 394 -0.80 12.94 1.06
C SER A 394 -0.36 11.85 2.04
N ILE A 395 0.34 12.30 3.07
CA ILE A 395 0.71 11.52 4.25
C ILE A 395 -0.17 11.95 5.43
N LYS A 396 -0.27 11.12 6.45
CA LYS A 396 -0.99 11.47 7.68
C LYS A 396 -0.41 12.75 8.29
N GLY A 397 -1.29 13.66 8.67
CA GLY A 397 -0.90 14.95 9.29
C GLY A 397 -0.69 16.10 8.30
N PHE A 398 -0.89 15.89 6.99
CA PHE A 398 -0.90 16.96 6.00
C PHE A 398 -2.20 16.97 5.19
N ASN A 399 -3.02 17.99 5.39
CA ASN A 399 -4.30 18.14 4.68
C ASN A 399 -4.09 18.76 3.29
N LEU A 400 -4.03 17.89 2.28
CA LEU A 400 -3.80 18.30 0.90
C LEU A 400 -4.99 19.05 0.29
N TYR A 401 -6.23 18.72 0.72
CA TYR A 401 -7.42 19.44 0.29
C TYR A 401 -7.41 20.89 0.74
N ALA A 402 -7.11 21.14 2.03
CA ALA A 402 -6.99 22.51 2.56
C ALA A 402 -5.87 23.31 1.88
N ALA A 403 -4.77 22.64 1.49
CA ALA A 403 -3.69 23.27 0.74
C ALA A 403 -4.16 23.74 -0.66
N LEU A 404 -4.98 22.93 -1.36
CA LEU A 404 -5.58 23.34 -2.64
C LEU A 404 -6.64 24.42 -2.46
N GLU A 405 -7.49 24.31 -1.45
CA GLU A 405 -8.56 25.28 -1.16
C GLU A 405 -7.98 26.69 -0.91
N LYS A 406 -6.87 26.79 -0.15
CA LYS A 406 -6.19 28.08 0.08
C LYS A 406 -5.64 28.69 -1.21
N ASN A 407 -5.36 27.85 -2.22
CA ASN A 407 -4.81 28.24 -3.52
C ASN A 407 -5.81 28.07 -4.67
N ALA A 408 -7.11 28.05 -4.38
CA ALA A 408 -8.18 27.82 -5.34
C ALA A 408 -8.16 28.79 -6.55
N HIS A 409 -7.66 30.01 -6.36
CA HIS A 409 -7.57 31.02 -7.41
C HIS A 409 -6.58 30.66 -8.54
N LEU A 410 -5.71 29.67 -8.36
CA LEU A 410 -4.79 29.15 -9.37
C LEU A 410 -5.37 27.91 -10.10
N LEU A 411 -6.52 27.43 -9.68
CA LEU A 411 -7.13 26.19 -10.14
C LEU A 411 -8.43 26.46 -10.90
N GLU A 412 -8.72 25.67 -11.93
CA GLU A 412 -10.01 25.66 -12.60
C GLU A 412 -11.04 24.82 -11.83
N LYS A 413 -10.59 23.64 -11.38
CA LYS A 413 -11.36 22.70 -10.55
C LYS A 413 -10.46 22.01 -9.57
N TYR A 414 -10.98 21.69 -8.39
CA TYR A 414 -10.31 20.82 -7.43
C TYR A 414 -11.34 20.08 -6.58
N GLY A 415 -10.94 18.96 -6.00
CA GLY A 415 -11.79 18.15 -5.13
C GLY A 415 -11.02 17.00 -4.50
N GLY A 416 -11.64 16.37 -3.51
CA GLY A 416 -11.05 15.23 -2.81
C GLY A 416 -11.16 15.36 -1.30
N HIS A 417 -10.21 14.75 -0.62
CA HIS A 417 -10.13 14.67 0.85
C HIS A 417 -8.72 14.99 1.33
N GLU A 418 -8.51 14.98 2.64
CA GLU A 418 -7.21 15.25 3.26
C GLU A 418 -6.04 14.49 2.61
N LEU A 419 -6.22 13.20 2.31
CA LEU A 419 -5.15 12.31 1.82
C LEU A 419 -5.11 12.13 0.31
N ALA A 420 -6.15 12.54 -0.43
CA ALA A 420 -6.20 12.34 -1.88
C ALA A 420 -7.00 13.44 -2.55
N VAL A 421 -6.43 14.05 -3.59
CA VAL A 421 -7.03 15.15 -4.33
C VAL A 421 -6.90 14.97 -5.83
N GLY A 422 -7.86 15.58 -6.56
CA GLY A 422 -7.80 15.83 -7.98
C GLY A 422 -7.86 17.32 -8.27
N LEU A 423 -7.24 17.78 -9.33
CA LEU A 423 -7.25 19.20 -9.73
C LEU A 423 -7.14 19.37 -11.23
N SER A 424 -7.58 20.53 -11.73
CA SER A 424 -7.23 21.03 -13.06
C SER A 424 -6.84 22.50 -13.00
N LEU A 425 -5.93 22.89 -13.90
CA LEU A 425 -5.40 24.23 -13.95
C LEU A 425 -4.88 24.57 -15.35
N ASP A 426 -4.75 25.86 -15.62
CA ASP A 426 -4.02 26.37 -16.79
C ASP A 426 -2.51 26.17 -16.60
N ARG A 427 -1.80 25.79 -17.67
CA ARG A 427 -0.36 25.57 -17.68
C ARG A 427 0.45 26.76 -17.15
N SER A 428 -0.01 27.97 -17.38
CA SER A 428 0.65 29.19 -16.91
C SER A 428 0.70 29.31 -15.38
N ASN A 429 -0.15 28.59 -14.66
CA ASN A 429 -0.24 28.63 -13.20
C ASN A 429 0.64 27.59 -12.50
N LEU A 430 1.31 26.68 -13.22
CA LEU A 430 2.08 25.56 -12.67
C LEU A 430 3.13 25.97 -11.65
N GLU A 431 4.01 26.90 -12.04
CA GLU A 431 5.09 27.39 -11.18
C GLU A 431 4.55 28.11 -9.94
N GLN A 432 3.51 28.94 -10.13
CA GLN A 432 2.87 29.64 -9.02
C GLN A 432 2.19 28.68 -8.04
N LEU A 433 1.54 27.64 -8.55
CA LEU A 433 0.92 26.62 -7.71
C LEU A 433 1.96 25.82 -6.92
N ARG A 434 3.08 25.42 -7.55
CA ARG A 434 4.18 24.74 -6.88
C ARG A 434 4.73 25.58 -5.73
N ASP A 435 5.08 26.84 -6.02
CA ASP A 435 5.68 27.74 -5.02
C ASP A 435 4.69 28.01 -3.87
N ALA A 436 3.40 28.17 -4.16
CA ALA A 436 2.36 28.36 -3.16
C ALA A 436 2.16 27.12 -2.26
N LEU A 437 2.20 25.93 -2.84
CA LEU A 437 2.06 24.67 -2.10
C LEU A 437 3.32 24.36 -1.26
N GLU A 438 4.52 24.66 -1.78
CA GLU A 438 5.77 24.56 -1.00
C GLU A 438 5.73 25.49 0.22
N LYS A 439 5.32 26.74 0.02
CA LYS A 439 5.15 27.70 1.12
C LYS A 439 4.12 27.22 2.14
N TYR A 440 2.98 26.70 1.68
CA TYR A 440 1.96 26.12 2.55
C TYR A 440 2.53 24.96 3.37
N ALA A 441 3.28 24.07 2.74
CA ALA A 441 3.88 22.93 3.41
C ALA A 441 4.93 23.37 4.46
N ASP A 442 5.68 24.45 4.21
CA ASP A 442 6.63 25.00 5.17
C ASP A 442 5.92 25.59 6.40
N GLU A 443 4.74 26.21 6.21
CA GLU A 443 3.95 26.82 7.29
C GLU A 443 3.19 25.80 8.14
N TYR A 444 2.70 24.70 7.54
CA TYR A 444 1.70 23.80 8.16
C TYR A 444 2.16 22.36 8.37
N SER A 445 3.37 21.96 7.94
CA SER A 445 3.89 20.63 8.24
C SER A 445 4.78 20.62 9.47
N ASP A 446 4.32 19.99 10.55
CA ASP A 446 5.18 19.68 11.70
C ASP A 446 6.20 18.59 11.31
N ALA A 447 7.48 18.95 11.31
CA ALA A 447 8.56 18.05 10.94
C ALA A 447 8.68 16.81 11.86
N SER A 448 8.07 16.85 13.05
CA SER A 448 8.17 15.79 14.06
C SER A 448 7.26 14.59 13.80
N ASP A 449 6.18 14.74 13.00
CA ASP A 449 5.13 13.71 12.83
C ASP A 449 5.17 13.03 11.44
N THR A 450 6.08 13.44 10.55
CA THR A 450 6.12 12.96 9.15
C THR A 450 7.01 11.74 8.91
N ALA A 451 7.71 11.22 9.94
CA ALA A 451 8.54 10.04 9.77
C ALA A 451 7.63 8.80 9.56
N PRO A 452 7.83 8.03 8.47
CA PRO A 452 7.05 6.82 8.25
C PRO A 452 7.25 5.84 9.41
N TYR A 453 6.17 5.21 9.85
CA TYR A 453 6.21 4.25 10.93
C TYR A 453 5.60 2.90 10.53
N ILE A 454 5.96 1.85 11.25
CA ILE A 454 5.38 0.52 11.15
C ILE A 454 4.85 0.13 12.52
N ASN A 455 3.56 -0.21 12.59
CA ASN A 455 2.99 -0.83 13.79
C ASN A 455 3.40 -2.30 13.85
N VAL A 456 3.93 -2.70 14.98
CA VAL A 456 4.38 -4.07 15.27
C VAL A 456 3.52 -4.61 16.40
N ASP A 457 2.85 -5.74 16.17
CA ASP A 457 1.98 -6.35 17.18
C ASP A 457 2.77 -6.81 18.41
N CYS A 458 3.91 -7.49 18.21
CA CYS A 458 4.78 -7.84 19.34
C CYS A 458 6.19 -8.27 18.90
N VAL A 459 7.11 -8.29 19.87
CA VAL A 459 8.41 -8.95 19.71
C VAL A 459 8.21 -10.44 19.98
N VAL A 460 8.79 -11.29 19.13
CA VAL A 460 8.73 -12.75 19.27
C VAL A 460 10.13 -13.36 19.33
N SER A 461 10.22 -14.53 19.97
CA SER A 461 11.42 -15.39 19.95
C SER A 461 11.32 -16.39 18.78
N PRO A 462 12.46 -16.94 18.30
CA PRO A 462 12.44 -17.99 17.29
C PRO A 462 11.56 -19.19 17.65
N GLN A 463 11.55 -19.58 18.93
CA GLN A 463 10.83 -20.74 19.45
C GLN A 463 9.31 -20.61 19.37
N GLU A 464 8.78 -19.38 19.30
CA GLU A 464 7.35 -19.12 19.18
C GLU A 464 6.85 -19.26 17.72
N LEU A 465 7.77 -19.23 16.75
CA LEU A 465 7.44 -19.34 15.32
C LEU A 465 7.45 -20.80 14.86
N THR A 466 6.67 -21.65 15.53
CA THR A 466 6.46 -23.03 15.05
C THR A 466 5.47 -23.03 13.87
N VAL A 467 5.51 -24.10 13.05
CA VAL A 467 4.55 -24.28 11.95
C VAL A 467 3.11 -24.24 12.47
N ALA A 468 2.83 -24.86 13.62
CA ALA A 468 1.49 -24.88 14.21
C ALA A 468 1.00 -23.49 14.64
N GLU A 469 1.85 -22.70 15.30
CA GLU A 469 1.51 -21.34 15.75
C GLU A 469 1.30 -20.39 14.56
N VAL A 470 2.19 -20.43 13.54
CA VAL A 470 2.07 -19.59 12.36
C VAL A 470 0.85 -19.97 11.51
N GLN A 471 0.59 -21.28 11.32
CA GLN A 471 -0.62 -21.76 10.65
C GLN A 471 -1.87 -21.35 11.41
N GLY A 472 -1.79 -21.36 12.73
CA GLY A 472 -2.90 -20.99 13.61
C GLY A 472 -3.26 -19.49 13.56
N LEU A 473 -2.42 -18.62 13.00
CA LEU A 473 -2.78 -17.22 12.77
C LEU A 473 -3.97 -17.07 11.79
N SER A 474 -4.30 -18.12 11.04
CA SER A 474 -5.47 -18.14 10.15
C SER A 474 -6.81 -17.91 10.87
N VAL A 475 -6.89 -18.12 12.20
CA VAL A 475 -8.10 -17.79 12.98
C VAL A 475 -8.40 -16.29 12.99
N LEU A 476 -7.38 -15.46 12.74
CA LEU A 476 -7.51 -14.00 12.65
C LEU A 476 -8.04 -13.53 11.27
N GLU A 477 -7.99 -14.38 10.24
CA GLU A 477 -8.44 -14.03 8.89
C GLU A 477 -9.96 -13.72 8.83
N PRO A 478 -10.40 -12.91 7.83
CA PRO A 478 -9.64 -12.33 6.71
C PRO A 478 -8.84 -11.09 7.13
N PHE A 479 -7.62 -10.95 6.57
CA PHE A 479 -6.79 -9.77 6.78
C PHE A 479 -7.09 -8.68 5.75
N GLY A 480 -7.05 -7.41 6.20
CA GLY A 480 -7.30 -6.24 5.37
C GLY A 480 -7.40 -4.97 6.23
N MET A 481 -8.11 -3.96 5.73
CA MET A 481 -8.38 -2.75 6.50
C MET A 481 -9.11 -3.10 7.81
N GLY A 482 -8.73 -2.47 8.91
CA GLY A 482 -9.31 -2.74 10.24
C GLY A 482 -8.91 -4.06 10.89
N ASN A 483 -8.29 -4.99 10.13
CA ASN A 483 -7.72 -6.24 10.62
C ASN A 483 -6.45 -6.59 9.84
N SER A 484 -5.35 -5.87 10.10
CA SER A 484 -4.08 -6.05 9.39
C SER A 484 -3.47 -7.44 9.61
N GLN A 485 -2.69 -7.91 8.62
CA GLN A 485 -1.86 -9.10 8.82
C GLN A 485 -0.93 -8.89 10.02
N PRO A 486 -0.73 -9.91 10.88
CA PRO A 486 0.17 -9.80 12.03
C PRO A 486 1.59 -9.44 11.63
N VAL A 487 2.15 -8.45 12.33
CA VAL A 487 3.51 -7.96 12.14
C VAL A 487 4.30 -8.16 13.42
N PHE A 488 5.41 -8.85 13.30
CA PHE A 488 6.27 -9.21 14.42
C PHE A 488 7.63 -8.53 14.32
N ALA A 489 8.31 -8.36 15.45
CA ALA A 489 9.71 -7.96 15.47
C ALA A 489 10.57 -9.07 16.09
N MET A 490 11.80 -9.18 15.61
CA MET A 490 12.84 -10.02 16.20
C MET A 490 14.18 -9.31 16.10
N THR A 491 14.92 -9.27 17.20
CA THR A 491 16.20 -8.56 17.32
C THR A 491 17.39 -9.50 17.21
N GLY A 492 18.53 -9.00 16.74
CA GLY A 492 19.80 -9.73 16.76
C GLY A 492 19.81 -11.01 15.92
N MET A 493 19.16 -10.99 14.75
CA MET A 493 19.18 -12.07 13.77
C MET A 493 20.48 -12.03 13.00
N ARG A 494 21.22 -13.14 12.93
CA ARG A 494 22.47 -13.26 12.17
C ARG A 494 22.18 -13.57 10.71
N VAL A 495 22.83 -12.86 9.82
CA VAL A 495 22.80 -13.13 8.38
C VAL A 495 23.74 -14.29 8.06
N GLU A 496 23.21 -15.42 7.64
CA GLU A 496 24.00 -16.60 7.21
C GLU A 496 24.26 -16.59 5.73
N GLU A 497 23.27 -16.15 4.92
CA GLU A 497 23.36 -16.12 3.47
C GLU A 497 22.48 -15.05 2.88
N ILE A 498 22.90 -14.44 1.77
CA ILE A 498 22.13 -13.49 0.96
C ILE A 498 22.10 -14.01 -0.47
N THR A 499 20.91 -14.25 -1.02
CA THR A 499 20.71 -14.78 -2.38
C THR A 499 19.82 -13.84 -3.18
N PRO A 500 20.22 -13.40 -4.39
CA PRO A 500 19.34 -12.62 -5.27
C PRO A 500 18.23 -13.52 -5.83
N ILE A 501 17.04 -12.92 -6.00
CA ILE A 501 15.87 -13.58 -6.60
C ILE A 501 15.17 -12.64 -7.60
N SER A 502 14.37 -13.21 -8.50
CA SER A 502 13.57 -12.46 -9.48
C SER A 502 14.41 -11.47 -10.32
N HIS A 503 15.49 -11.95 -10.95
CA HIS A 503 16.41 -11.12 -11.74
C HIS A 503 17.02 -9.95 -10.95
N GLU A 504 17.48 -10.24 -9.72
CA GLU A 504 18.14 -9.31 -8.80
C GLU A 504 17.24 -8.14 -8.29
N ARG A 505 15.94 -8.20 -8.51
CA ARG A 505 15.01 -7.18 -8.00
C ARG A 505 14.68 -7.33 -6.51
N HIS A 506 14.93 -8.52 -5.96
CA HIS A 506 14.64 -8.87 -4.57
C HIS A 506 15.78 -9.72 -4.02
N ILE A 507 15.87 -9.82 -2.70
CA ILE A 507 16.81 -10.73 -2.03
C ILE A 507 16.08 -11.70 -1.11
N LYS A 508 16.67 -12.88 -0.99
CA LYS A 508 16.33 -13.87 0.02
C LYS A 508 17.49 -13.97 1.01
N LEU A 509 17.18 -13.81 2.29
CA LEU A 509 18.12 -13.98 3.39
C LEU A 509 17.90 -15.32 4.08
N LEU A 510 18.97 -15.99 4.45
CA LEU A 510 18.93 -17.02 5.49
C LEU A 510 19.34 -16.35 6.80
N LEU A 511 18.41 -16.22 7.72
CA LEU A 511 18.64 -15.61 9.04
C LEU A 511 18.64 -16.67 10.14
N SER A 512 19.52 -16.52 11.14
CA SER A 512 19.58 -17.44 12.26
C SER A 512 19.56 -16.73 13.63
N LYS A 513 19.00 -17.39 14.63
CA LYS A 513 19.08 -16.99 16.04
C LYS A 513 18.80 -18.21 16.93
N ASN A 514 19.59 -18.39 17.98
CA ASN A 514 19.44 -19.49 18.93
C ASN A 514 19.37 -20.88 18.27
N GLY A 515 20.14 -21.11 17.20
CA GLY A 515 20.17 -22.38 16.47
C GLY A 515 18.99 -22.65 15.54
N MET A 516 18.05 -21.71 15.42
CA MET A 516 16.93 -21.77 14.46
C MET A 516 17.24 -20.93 13.24
N PHE A 517 16.78 -21.39 12.07
CA PHE A 517 17.04 -20.79 10.78
C PHE A 517 15.71 -20.46 10.07
N PHE A 518 15.64 -19.27 9.45
CA PHE A 518 14.46 -18.82 8.70
C PHE A 518 14.86 -18.28 7.34
N TYR A 519 14.22 -18.77 6.28
CA TYR A 519 14.23 -18.09 5.01
C TYR A 519 13.37 -16.83 5.08
N SER A 520 13.96 -15.70 4.70
CA SER A 520 13.35 -14.37 4.83
C SER A 520 13.43 -13.66 3.48
N PHE A 521 12.32 -13.10 3.03
CA PHE A 521 12.20 -12.46 1.72
C PHE A 521 12.11 -10.95 1.89
N VAL A 522 13.00 -10.22 1.20
CA VAL A 522 13.03 -8.75 1.17
C VAL A 522 12.67 -8.31 -0.23
N PHE A 523 11.45 -7.84 -0.40
CA PHE A 523 10.96 -7.36 -1.68
C PHE A 523 11.43 -5.93 -1.96
N GLY A 524 11.76 -5.62 -3.23
CA GLY A 524 12.17 -4.27 -3.66
C GLY A 524 13.63 -3.91 -3.33
N MET A 525 14.41 -4.81 -2.72
CA MET A 525 15.83 -4.63 -2.45
C MET A 525 16.63 -5.63 -3.31
N GLY A 526 17.44 -5.12 -4.24
CA GLY A 526 18.37 -5.94 -5.04
C GLY A 526 19.74 -6.05 -4.38
N MET A 527 20.62 -6.92 -4.92
CA MET A 527 21.99 -7.09 -4.39
C MET A 527 22.78 -5.78 -4.36
N LYS A 528 22.68 -4.96 -5.42
CA LYS A 528 23.37 -3.66 -5.49
C LYS A 528 22.96 -2.70 -4.38
N SER A 529 21.69 -2.69 -4.00
CA SER A 529 21.14 -1.82 -2.96
C SER A 529 21.12 -2.45 -1.56
N CYS A 530 21.58 -3.70 -1.42
CA CYS A 530 21.66 -4.39 -0.13
C CYS A 530 22.88 -3.88 0.64
N PRO A 531 22.67 -3.25 1.82
CA PRO A 531 23.79 -2.73 2.62
C PRO A 531 24.39 -3.79 3.56
N PHE A 532 23.75 -4.96 3.68
CA PHE A 532 24.10 -6.00 4.64
C PHE A 532 25.06 -7.03 4.03
N VAL A 533 25.81 -7.67 4.90
CA VAL A 533 26.72 -8.77 4.55
C VAL A 533 26.49 -9.97 5.48
N LYS A 534 27.05 -11.11 5.12
CA LYS A 534 27.07 -12.29 5.99
C LYS A 534 27.69 -11.93 7.35
N ASP A 535 27.18 -12.55 8.41
CA ASP A 535 27.56 -12.37 9.82
C ASP A 535 27.07 -11.06 10.47
N ASP A 536 26.47 -10.13 9.72
CA ASP A 536 25.79 -8.97 10.32
C ASP A 536 24.67 -9.43 11.26
N LEU A 537 24.47 -8.69 12.34
CA LEU A 537 23.32 -8.85 13.25
C LEU A 537 22.27 -7.81 12.90
N LEU A 538 21.07 -8.29 12.59
CA LEU A 538 19.93 -7.46 12.17
C LEU A 538 18.78 -7.54 13.17
N ASP A 539 18.13 -6.39 13.36
CA ASP A 539 16.79 -6.34 13.91
C ASP A 539 15.82 -6.30 12.72
N ILE A 540 14.78 -7.11 12.77
CA ILE A 540 13.84 -7.29 11.67
C ILE A 540 12.39 -7.08 12.11
N VAL A 541 11.58 -6.52 11.23
CA VAL A 541 10.12 -6.48 11.31
C VAL A 541 9.56 -7.28 10.13
N PHE A 542 8.64 -8.21 10.40
CA PHE A 542 8.22 -9.19 9.41
C PHE A 542 6.80 -9.71 9.67
N SER A 543 6.19 -10.25 8.62
CA SER A 543 5.03 -11.15 8.72
C SER A 543 5.51 -12.60 8.54
N ALA A 544 4.92 -13.53 9.29
CA ALA A 544 5.24 -14.95 9.21
C ALA A 544 4.24 -15.68 8.31
N GLU A 545 4.75 -16.55 7.44
CA GLU A 545 3.94 -17.34 6.50
C GLU A 545 4.38 -18.80 6.49
N ILE A 546 3.47 -19.68 6.04
CA ILE A 546 3.78 -21.08 5.81
C ILE A 546 4.18 -21.31 4.35
N ASN A 547 5.39 -21.79 4.15
CA ASN A 547 5.85 -22.27 2.85
C ASN A 547 5.66 -23.80 2.78
N SER A 548 4.85 -24.26 1.82
CA SER A 548 4.63 -25.68 1.55
C SER A 548 5.41 -26.08 0.30
N TYR A 549 6.51 -26.80 0.49
CA TYR A 549 7.31 -27.30 -0.62
C TYR A 549 7.50 -28.82 -0.53
N ARG A 550 7.10 -29.54 -1.59
CA ARG A 550 7.17 -31.02 -1.66
C ARG A 550 6.55 -31.73 -0.45
N GLY A 551 5.40 -31.21 0.02
CA GLY A 551 4.67 -31.79 1.16
C GLY A 551 5.30 -31.50 2.55
N ARG A 552 6.31 -30.65 2.63
CA ARG A 552 6.89 -30.18 3.89
C ARG A 552 6.52 -28.73 4.13
N ASN A 553 5.99 -28.47 5.32
CA ASN A 553 5.69 -27.10 5.77
C ASN A 553 6.87 -26.54 6.55
N SER A 554 7.22 -25.31 6.27
CA SER A 554 8.21 -24.53 7.00
C SER A 554 7.75 -23.09 7.19
N VAL A 555 8.20 -22.44 8.23
CA VAL A 555 7.95 -21.01 8.43
C VAL A 555 8.93 -20.23 7.57
N GLN A 556 8.40 -19.27 6.81
CA GLN A 556 9.17 -18.23 6.12
C GLN A 556 8.77 -16.85 6.62
N LEU A 557 9.70 -15.89 6.51
CA LEU A 557 9.48 -14.52 6.95
C LEU A 557 9.39 -13.59 5.72
N VAL A 558 8.37 -12.76 5.68
CA VAL A 558 8.28 -11.67 4.71
C VAL A 558 8.68 -10.38 5.42
N ILE A 559 9.81 -9.82 5.03
CA ILE A 559 10.39 -8.67 5.72
C ILE A 559 9.68 -7.38 5.31
N ASN A 560 9.16 -6.67 6.31
CA ASN A 560 8.54 -5.34 6.17
C ASN A 560 9.56 -4.21 6.36
N ASP A 561 10.57 -4.44 7.25
CA ASP A 561 11.68 -3.53 7.50
C ASP A 561 12.82 -4.25 8.21
N LEU A 562 14.04 -3.77 8.03
CA LEU A 562 15.21 -4.33 8.69
C LEU A 562 16.30 -3.25 8.88
N LYS A 563 17.07 -3.39 9.95
CA LYS A 563 18.18 -2.50 10.28
C LYS A 563 19.27 -3.29 10.99
N TRP A 564 20.47 -2.75 11.08
CA TRP A 564 21.48 -3.33 11.96
C TRP A 564 20.98 -3.33 13.41
N SER A 565 21.37 -4.36 14.17
CA SER A 565 21.02 -4.46 15.58
C SER A 565 21.63 -3.31 16.37
N GLU A 566 21.06 -2.99 17.53
CA GLU A 566 21.57 -1.96 18.43
C GLU A 566 23.06 -2.18 18.77
N ARG A 567 23.51 -3.41 18.91
CA ARG A 567 24.92 -3.75 19.14
C ARG A 567 25.82 -3.27 17.99
N GLU A 568 25.42 -3.51 16.74
CA GLU A 568 26.16 -3.09 15.55
C GLU A 568 26.11 -1.58 15.38
N GLU A 569 24.96 -0.97 15.67
CA GLU A 569 24.82 0.50 15.61
C GLU A 569 25.70 1.19 16.67
N THR A 570 25.76 0.67 17.88
CA THR A 570 26.63 1.19 18.95
C THR A 570 28.11 1.09 18.57
N PHE A 571 28.52 -0.08 18.04
CA PHE A 571 29.90 -0.28 17.59
C PHE A 571 30.30 0.73 16.50
N ASP A 572 29.42 0.97 15.54
CA ASP A 572 29.66 1.98 14.49
C ASP A 572 29.70 3.40 15.03
N ALA A 573 28.78 3.75 15.95
CA ALA A 573 28.72 5.06 16.57
C ALA A 573 29.98 5.37 17.39
N ASP A 574 30.46 4.42 18.20
CA ASP A 574 31.69 4.56 18.98
C ASP A 574 32.91 4.72 18.09
N SER A 575 33.00 3.93 17.02
CA SER A 575 34.09 4.03 16.05
C SER A 575 34.09 5.36 15.31
N PHE A 576 32.87 5.87 14.95
CA PHE A 576 32.72 7.16 14.30
C PHE A 576 33.04 8.34 15.25
N ALA A 577 32.60 8.26 16.51
CA ALA A 577 32.93 9.27 17.53
C ALA A 577 34.43 9.36 17.77
N ALA A 578 35.14 8.22 17.84
CA ALA A 578 36.61 8.21 17.95
C ALA A 578 37.27 8.88 16.72
N TYR A 579 36.75 8.62 15.51
CA TYR A 579 37.22 9.27 14.28
C TYR A 579 36.99 10.79 14.32
N LEU A 580 35.80 11.25 14.71
CA LEU A 580 35.49 12.68 14.79
C LEU A 580 36.41 13.42 15.79
N ALA A 581 36.71 12.79 16.93
CA ALA A 581 37.65 13.34 17.91
C ALA A 581 39.06 13.48 17.30
N PHE A 582 39.52 12.42 16.60
CA PHE A 582 40.80 12.47 15.88
C PHE A 582 40.81 13.53 14.78
N ALA A 583 39.83 13.57 13.89
CA ALA A 583 39.74 14.51 12.78
C ALA A 583 39.67 16.00 13.27
N SER A 584 39.01 16.22 14.43
CA SER A 584 38.93 17.55 15.07
C SER A 584 40.19 17.94 15.88
N ASN A 585 41.28 17.22 15.75
CA ASN A 585 42.54 17.43 16.49
C ASN A 585 42.40 17.37 18.03
N ARG A 586 41.41 16.70 18.56
CA ARG A 586 41.27 16.42 19.99
C ARG A 586 42.26 15.32 20.41
N ASP A 587 42.68 15.36 21.66
CA ASP A 587 43.47 14.26 22.24
C ASP A 587 42.56 13.03 22.41
N ILE A 588 43.01 11.90 21.89
CA ILE A 588 42.36 10.59 22.02
C ILE A 588 43.28 9.62 22.79
N SER A 589 42.73 8.63 23.46
CA SER A 589 43.53 7.64 24.19
C SER A 589 44.37 6.79 23.25
N CYS A 590 45.47 6.23 23.78
CA CYS A 590 46.33 5.27 23.07
C CYS A 590 45.49 4.09 22.48
N GLU A 591 44.50 3.60 23.24
CA GLU A 591 43.61 2.55 22.80
C GLU A 591 42.75 2.95 21.59
N MET A 592 42.14 4.17 21.64
CA MET A 592 41.40 4.74 20.51
C MET A 592 42.28 4.93 19.28
N ALA A 593 43.49 5.44 19.47
CA ALA A 593 44.44 5.61 18.37
C ALA A 593 44.84 4.27 17.73
N ALA A 594 44.98 3.22 18.53
CA ALA A 594 45.23 1.87 18.05
C ALA A 594 44.03 1.31 17.23
N HIS A 595 42.80 1.56 17.72
CA HIS A 595 41.59 1.16 17.00
C HIS A 595 41.36 1.91 15.69
N LEU A 596 41.81 3.16 15.57
CA LEU A 596 41.72 3.97 14.35
C LEU A 596 42.86 3.71 13.35
N SER A 597 43.97 3.11 13.78
CA SER A 597 45.14 2.89 12.90
C SER A 597 44.88 1.81 11.88
N PRO A 598 44.80 2.14 10.56
CA PRO A 598 44.59 1.12 9.56
C PRO A 598 45.87 0.33 9.29
N THR A 599 45.69 -0.95 8.98
CA THR A 599 46.76 -1.81 8.47
C THR A 599 46.98 -1.58 6.98
N LYS A 600 48.16 -1.97 6.47
CA LYS A 600 48.42 -1.90 5.04
C LYS A 600 47.42 -2.72 4.22
N ASN A 601 46.97 -3.88 4.75
CA ASN A 601 46.01 -4.72 4.07
C ASN A 601 44.65 -4.07 3.99
N GLU A 602 44.21 -3.36 5.03
CA GLU A 602 42.93 -2.60 5.04
C GLU A 602 42.97 -1.44 4.03
N LEU A 603 44.08 -0.69 3.97
CA LEU A 603 44.25 0.35 2.94
C LEU A 603 44.14 -0.20 1.52
N VAL A 604 44.81 -1.34 1.24
CA VAL A 604 44.72 -1.99 -0.07
C VAL A 604 43.30 -2.47 -0.36
N ALA A 605 42.59 -3.00 0.64
CA ALA A 605 41.23 -3.50 0.48
C ALA A 605 40.27 -2.34 0.16
N VAL A 606 40.35 -1.22 0.92
CA VAL A 606 39.55 0.00 0.68
C VAL A 606 39.79 0.54 -0.74
N PHE A 607 41.07 0.68 -1.13
CA PHE A 607 41.43 1.17 -2.48
C PHE A 607 40.84 0.30 -3.60
N ARG A 608 40.98 -1.03 -3.48
CA ARG A 608 40.49 -1.97 -4.49
C ARG A 608 38.97 -1.94 -4.61
N HIS A 609 38.28 -1.94 -3.47
CA HIS A 609 36.81 -1.92 -3.45
C HIS A 609 36.24 -0.65 -4.10
N ILE A 610 36.76 0.52 -3.72
CA ILE A 610 36.32 1.79 -4.30
C ILE A 610 36.55 1.81 -5.81
N LYS A 611 37.75 1.40 -6.25
CA LYS A 611 38.10 1.38 -7.68
C LYS A 611 37.26 0.40 -8.50
N ALA A 612 36.86 -0.74 -7.92
CA ALA A 612 36.06 -1.75 -8.58
C ALA A 612 34.57 -1.38 -8.69
N ASN A 613 34.05 -0.59 -7.76
CA ASN A 613 32.63 -0.27 -7.66
C ASN A 613 32.27 1.18 -8.06
N ALA A 614 33.25 2.02 -8.41
CA ALA A 614 33.00 3.36 -8.91
C ALA A 614 32.46 3.32 -10.35
N GLU A 615 31.36 4.00 -10.59
CA GLU A 615 30.79 4.24 -11.92
C GLU A 615 31.21 5.64 -12.39
N ASN A 616 31.80 5.73 -13.58
CA ASN A 616 32.34 7.00 -14.13
C ASN A 616 33.31 7.75 -13.17
N GLY A 617 34.08 7.01 -12.38
CA GLY A 617 35.02 7.61 -11.43
C GLY A 617 34.40 8.07 -10.12
N THR A 618 33.13 7.79 -9.87
CA THR A 618 32.41 8.20 -8.66
C THR A 618 31.74 7.00 -7.99
N LEU A 619 31.81 6.91 -6.66
CA LEU A 619 31.09 5.95 -5.85
C LEU A 619 30.27 6.72 -4.83
N MET A 620 28.95 6.47 -4.80
CA MET A 620 28.03 6.98 -3.80
C MET A 620 27.25 5.82 -3.17
N ASP A 621 27.43 5.58 -1.88
CA ASP A 621 26.73 4.56 -1.10
C ASP A 621 26.81 4.91 0.38
N GLY A 622 26.08 4.20 1.25
CA GLY A 622 26.19 4.36 2.70
C GLY A 622 27.61 4.04 3.20
N ALA A 623 28.21 4.91 3.97
CA ALA A 623 29.56 4.69 4.51
C ALA A 623 29.65 3.37 5.30
N ARG A 624 28.58 3.04 6.05
CA ARG A 624 28.46 1.76 6.79
C ARG A 624 28.38 0.56 5.87
N SER A 625 27.66 0.66 4.76
CA SER A 625 27.56 -0.38 3.74
C SER A 625 28.93 -0.68 3.11
N ILE A 626 29.65 0.36 2.69
CA ILE A 626 30.94 0.23 2.04
C ILE A 626 31.95 -0.51 2.93
N TYR A 627 32.18 -0.01 4.17
CA TYR A 627 33.19 -0.60 5.02
C TYR A 627 32.86 -2.05 5.40
N ARG A 628 31.59 -2.40 5.60
CA ARG A 628 31.14 -3.76 5.92
C ARG A 628 31.34 -4.71 4.77
N LYS A 629 31.06 -4.28 3.52
CA LYS A 629 31.37 -5.04 2.31
C LYS A 629 32.88 -5.31 2.21
N ILE A 630 33.71 -4.27 2.41
CA ILE A 630 35.17 -4.40 2.41
C ILE A 630 35.65 -5.35 3.52
N ARG A 631 35.13 -5.21 4.73
CA ARG A 631 35.45 -6.08 5.85
C ARG A 631 35.15 -7.53 5.55
N TYR A 632 33.99 -7.81 4.98
CA TYR A 632 33.58 -9.15 4.60
C TYR A 632 34.42 -9.73 3.46
N GLU A 633 34.59 -8.99 2.35
CA GLU A 633 35.34 -9.43 1.18
C GLU A 633 36.81 -9.73 1.48
N SER A 634 37.40 -8.96 2.39
CA SER A 634 38.83 -9.04 2.72
C SER A 634 39.13 -9.80 4.01
N ASN A 635 38.08 -10.30 4.69
CA ASN A 635 38.16 -10.98 5.99
C ASN A 635 39.08 -10.25 7.00
N ASN A 636 38.86 -8.94 7.13
CA ASN A 636 39.67 -8.07 8.02
C ASN A 636 38.82 -7.50 9.16
N SER A 637 39.42 -6.70 10.04
CA SER A 637 38.80 -6.06 11.20
C SER A 637 38.42 -4.58 10.98
N LEU A 638 38.24 -4.15 9.74
CA LEU A 638 37.93 -2.76 9.40
C LEU A 638 36.68 -2.27 10.17
N SER A 639 36.76 -1.09 10.78
CA SER A 639 35.66 -0.39 11.41
C SER A 639 35.31 0.88 10.64
N LEU A 640 34.16 1.49 10.92
CA LEU A 640 33.75 2.73 10.27
C LEU A 640 34.79 3.85 10.43
N GLY A 641 35.28 4.09 11.66
CA GLY A 641 36.29 5.11 11.90
C GLY A 641 37.61 4.83 11.19
N ARG A 642 38.03 3.53 11.15
CA ARG A 642 39.24 3.13 10.44
C ARG A 642 39.10 3.30 8.91
N PHE A 643 37.92 3.01 8.38
CA PHE A 643 37.60 3.29 6.97
C PHE A 643 37.72 4.76 6.64
N LEU A 644 37.18 5.64 7.49
CA LEU A 644 37.28 7.09 7.28
C LEU A 644 38.72 7.60 7.39
N VAL A 645 39.54 7.06 8.30
CA VAL A 645 40.97 7.34 8.32
C VAL A 645 41.68 6.91 7.02
N CYS A 646 41.27 5.77 6.43
CA CYS A 646 41.77 5.38 5.10
C CYS A 646 41.39 6.42 4.03
N MET A 647 40.19 6.97 4.10
CA MET A 647 39.74 8.02 3.16
C MET A 647 40.55 9.31 3.33
N ASP A 648 40.82 9.73 4.57
CA ASP A 648 41.69 10.89 4.84
C ASP A 648 43.10 10.69 4.25
N ILE A 649 43.69 9.50 4.48
CA ILE A 649 45.00 9.16 3.92
C ILE A 649 44.99 9.26 2.40
N PHE A 650 43.98 8.69 1.72
CA PHE A 650 43.87 8.77 0.28
C PHE A 650 43.63 10.18 -0.24
N SER A 651 42.94 11.03 0.54
CA SER A 651 42.74 12.44 0.22
C SER A 651 44.03 13.24 0.33
N GLU A 652 44.87 12.98 1.36
CA GLU A 652 46.20 13.61 1.52
C GLU A 652 47.08 13.42 0.27
N PHE A 653 46.99 12.26 -0.38
CA PHE A 653 47.74 11.92 -1.59
C PHE A 653 47.00 12.20 -2.89
N SER A 654 45.85 12.91 -2.83
CA SER A 654 45.01 13.21 -4.01
C SER A 654 44.65 11.97 -4.82
N ILE A 655 44.42 10.82 -4.17
CA ILE A 655 43.99 9.59 -4.78
C ILE A 655 42.47 9.57 -4.90
N PHE A 656 41.77 9.89 -3.80
CA PHE A 656 40.33 10.08 -3.70
C PHE A 656 40.02 11.44 -3.08
N ASN A 657 38.87 12.00 -3.45
CA ASN A 657 38.23 13.06 -2.72
C ASN A 657 36.89 12.54 -2.22
N TYR A 658 36.45 12.91 -1.02
CA TYR A 658 35.19 12.44 -0.49
C TYR A 658 34.44 13.51 0.31
N ASN A 659 33.10 13.37 0.35
CA ASN A 659 32.21 14.17 1.18
C ASN A 659 31.27 13.23 1.94
N LEU A 660 31.10 13.44 3.23
CA LEU A 660 30.07 12.78 4.03
C LEU A 660 28.77 13.56 3.89
N LEU A 661 27.70 12.84 3.55
CA LEU A 661 26.35 13.36 3.34
C LEU A 661 25.40 12.57 4.25
N ASP A 662 25.27 12.97 5.51
CA ASP A 662 24.57 12.24 6.56
C ASP A 662 25.08 10.79 6.71
N ASP A 663 24.28 9.78 6.34
CA ASP A 663 24.67 8.36 6.38
C ASP A 663 25.45 7.90 5.12
N ASP A 664 25.45 8.72 4.06
CA ASP A 664 26.08 8.41 2.77
C ASP A 664 27.47 9.04 2.64
N ILE A 665 28.28 8.49 1.77
CA ILE A 665 29.57 9.03 1.39
C ILE A 665 29.69 9.11 -0.14
N LEU A 666 30.04 10.28 -0.64
CA LEU A 666 30.36 10.53 -2.04
C LEU A 666 31.88 10.49 -2.21
N ILE A 667 32.39 9.55 -3.00
CA ILE A 667 33.82 9.36 -3.24
C ILE A 667 34.09 9.58 -4.72
N ASN A 668 34.99 10.51 -5.03
CA ASN A 668 35.46 10.76 -6.39
C ASN A 668 36.89 10.26 -6.56
N ILE A 669 37.16 9.47 -7.60
CA ILE A 669 38.49 9.01 -7.97
C ILE A 669 39.20 10.14 -8.71
N LEU A 670 40.36 10.55 -8.20
CA LEU A 670 41.17 11.57 -8.84
C LEU A 670 42.18 10.92 -9.80
N ASN A 671 42.59 11.65 -10.83
CA ASN A 671 43.61 11.19 -11.80
C ASN A 671 44.99 11.12 -11.14
N TYR A 672 45.27 10.00 -10.47
CA TYR A 672 46.55 9.73 -9.83
C TYR A 672 47.45 8.85 -10.70
N SER A 673 48.59 9.36 -11.07
CA SER A 673 49.63 8.61 -11.81
C SER A 673 50.89 8.51 -10.94
N GLY A 674 51.04 7.40 -10.20
CA GLY A 674 52.25 7.22 -9.38
C GLY A 674 52.12 6.18 -8.27
N LYS A 675 53.15 5.98 -7.49
CA LYS A 675 53.16 5.21 -6.23
C LYS A 675 53.17 6.24 -5.06
N ALA A 676 52.11 6.22 -4.22
CA ALA A 676 52.09 7.01 -2.98
C ALA A 676 52.94 6.32 -1.90
N ASP A 677 53.85 7.06 -1.28
CA ASP A 677 54.49 6.55 -0.06
C ASP A 677 53.56 6.86 1.14
N ILE A 678 52.69 5.95 1.44
CA ILE A 678 51.68 6.03 2.50
C ILE A 678 52.33 6.31 3.88
N ASN A 679 53.61 5.92 4.11
CA ASN A 679 54.28 6.21 5.35
C ASN A 679 54.53 7.74 5.57
N GLY A 680 54.43 8.50 4.51
CA GLY A 680 54.46 9.96 4.55
C GLY A 680 53.21 10.63 5.12
N SER A 681 52.09 9.88 5.25
CA SER A 681 50.80 10.44 5.70
C SER A 681 50.86 11.13 7.05
N VAL A 682 50.27 12.32 7.13
CA VAL A 682 50.17 13.10 8.36
C VAL A 682 49.23 12.39 9.37
N ALA A 683 48.12 11.82 8.89
CA ALA A 683 47.19 11.07 9.71
C ALA A 683 47.86 9.85 10.35
N LEU A 684 48.63 9.06 9.60
CA LEU A 684 49.32 7.87 10.13
C LEU A 684 50.40 8.26 11.13
N LYS A 685 51.20 9.31 10.88
CA LYS A 685 52.23 9.79 11.82
C LYS A 685 51.58 10.17 13.13
N ARG A 686 50.53 10.99 13.10
CA ARG A 686 49.82 11.45 14.29
C ARG A 686 49.22 10.27 15.08
N LEU A 687 48.58 9.30 14.44
CA LEU A 687 48.10 8.09 15.11
C LEU A 687 49.22 7.31 15.76
N THR A 688 50.39 7.23 15.11
CA THR A 688 51.57 6.55 15.67
C THR A 688 52.11 7.25 16.91
N GLU A 689 52.17 8.57 16.92
CA GLU A 689 52.55 9.37 18.08
C GLU A 689 51.56 9.21 19.24
N LEU A 690 50.27 9.24 18.97
CA LEU A 690 49.22 9.04 20.00
C LEU A 690 49.23 7.64 20.59
N ARG A 691 49.67 6.61 19.87
CA ARG A 691 49.85 5.25 20.37
C ARG A 691 51.09 5.08 21.26
N GLN A 692 52.05 5.99 21.19
CA GLN A 692 53.28 5.94 22.00
C GLN A 692 53.18 6.73 23.28
N ARG A 693 52.16 7.59 23.43
CA ARG A 693 51.79 8.30 24.66
C ARG A 693 51.00 7.37 25.60
#